data_c6ce2861055fb4604fd665489d19ca34
#
_entry.id   c6ce2861055fb4604fd665489d19ca34
#
_cell.length_a   1.000
_cell.length_b   1.000
_cell.length_c   1.000
_cell.angle_alpha   90.00
_cell.angle_beta   90.00
_cell.angle_gamma   90.00
#
_symmetry.space_group_name_H-M   'P 1'
#
loop_
_entity.id
_entity.type
_entity.pdbx_description
1 polymer ?
#
loop_
_entity_poly.entity_id
_entity_poly.type
_entity_poly.pdbx_seq_one_letter_code
_entity_poly.pdbx_strand_id
1 'polypeptide(L)'
;MIRASLKSLLARRVRLLLSTFAIVLGVAFVTGILMFSDTVQRSFVALFDSTVGDSVVRPVNSDVAQQGAVFSTQTVPASLQPDLERLPGAARVDGMVSATGVYVLSTGGKVVGGSGPPAFGGNWNDAPAGHGLEGLVILDGHEPHGADEVVLDESTADRAGYELGDKVSIVTATQTLDVHPTLVGIAGFREGGSLNGATYAAFDTPTAQQLFLDGKDAYTVFWVTARDGVSQEELTEQVAAALPEGYEAVTGDDAAEESAGPLLSGIGFLTTFLLIFAGIALVVSSYIIVNTFSILVAQRSRELALLRALGASKKQVIRSVQLEAFAVGLVGSTLGLGLGVVLAMGIRALVSSIGLDLAHQPLILAPRTVLAAFATGIVVTMVAAWLPARRTGRIAPVQALRDDVALPESSVRRRLLLGVALLAAGIPLALVGLFVGAVPHNGWWVGAGVLAVLLGVTAASPVIGRPFLRATGAVEARAFGPMGRLAGQNSLRNPRRTTATASALMIGLTLAFTVAILGSSAKASVDKAVEDNFIGDYVVSSAFGEGFSPAITDRMAEIDGVTEVLRQRYGFGLLGGDEDDGLSIVATAPETIGDFHLKAVAGSVSDFADDTVLLKEDWADDHDLGVGDTLEVTLPTGAKKWRVVGVVEDSPLVFSPVLTTTQTLLDSGFPDQDNYVVVFADPGATGLQERLDAVVEDLPVVTVKDQQAFAAEQRAPIDRIIGIIYGLLFFAVVIAVLGIVNTLALSVIERTREIGLLRAIGVSRRQLRQMIRLESVVIAVLGAVLGVALGIVFGVTLMYALRDQGLERISIPVVQLVVFLVLSLVLGVLAAVFPARRAARLDVLRAIAAD
;
A
#
# COMPACT_ATOMS: atom_id res chain seq x y z
N MET A 1 35.04 0.31 -34.38
CA MET A 1 34.75 0.76 -33.01
C MET A 1 33.82 -0.17 -32.24
N ILE A 2 32.67 -0.57 -32.76
CA ILE A 2 31.67 -1.42 -32.03
C ILE A 2 32.29 -2.76 -31.57
N ARG A 3 33.02 -3.49 -32.44
CA ARG A 3 33.69 -4.75 -32.07
C ARG A 3 34.79 -4.58 -31.01
N ALA A 4 35.50 -3.45 -31.04
CA ALA A 4 36.51 -3.13 -30.04
C ALA A 4 35.88 -2.79 -28.68
N SER A 5 34.77 -2.02 -28.64
CA SER A 5 34.02 -1.70 -27.42
C SER A 5 33.44 -2.96 -26.80
N LEU A 6 32.82 -3.86 -27.57
CA LEU A 6 32.25 -5.12 -27.07
C LEU A 6 33.34 -6.07 -26.51
N LYS A 7 34.50 -6.20 -27.18
CA LYS A 7 35.64 -7.00 -26.66
C LYS A 7 36.22 -6.41 -25.37
N SER A 8 36.32 -5.07 -25.27
CA SER A 8 36.77 -4.40 -24.05
C SER A 8 35.81 -4.58 -22.88
N LEU A 9 34.50 -4.64 -23.14
CA LEU A 9 33.45 -4.98 -22.17
C LEU A 9 33.65 -6.38 -21.58
N LEU A 10 33.85 -7.39 -22.43
CA LEU A 10 34.02 -8.78 -22.00
C LEU A 10 35.36 -9.01 -21.22
N ALA A 11 36.39 -8.21 -21.46
CA ALA A 11 37.65 -8.28 -20.71
C ALA A 11 37.53 -7.77 -19.24
N ARG A 12 36.50 -6.98 -18.89
CA ARG A 12 36.36 -6.31 -17.59
C ARG A 12 35.12 -6.78 -16.79
N ARG A 13 34.81 -8.08 -16.85
CA ARG A 13 33.57 -8.73 -16.34
C ARG A 13 33.18 -8.31 -14.94
N VAL A 14 34.11 -8.25 -13.98
CA VAL A 14 33.80 -7.96 -12.56
C VAL A 14 33.26 -6.53 -12.34
N ARG A 15 33.79 -5.55 -13.10
CA ARG A 15 33.35 -4.15 -12.97
C ARG A 15 31.99 -3.92 -13.60
N LEU A 16 31.75 -4.57 -14.75
CA LEU A 16 30.47 -4.54 -15.42
C LEU A 16 29.38 -5.20 -14.57
N LEU A 17 29.67 -6.32 -13.93
CA LEU A 17 28.74 -7.00 -13.04
C LEU A 17 28.25 -6.08 -11.92
N LEU A 18 29.13 -5.29 -11.29
CA LEU A 18 28.75 -4.38 -10.21
C LEU A 18 27.86 -3.21 -10.68
N SER A 19 28.12 -2.65 -11.88
CA SER A 19 27.28 -1.60 -12.44
C SER A 19 25.95 -2.15 -12.97
N THR A 20 25.97 -3.30 -13.63
CA THR A 20 24.77 -4.00 -14.11
C THR A 20 23.86 -4.37 -12.96
N PHE A 21 24.42 -4.78 -11.84
CA PHE A 21 23.64 -5.17 -10.66
C PHE A 21 22.79 -4.02 -10.09
N ALA A 22 23.32 -2.80 -10.07
CA ALA A 22 22.54 -1.63 -9.65
C ALA A 22 21.35 -1.34 -10.60
N ILE A 23 21.57 -1.56 -11.92
CA ILE A 23 20.51 -1.43 -12.91
C ILE A 23 19.48 -2.55 -12.74
N VAL A 24 19.94 -3.79 -12.57
CA VAL A 24 19.10 -4.97 -12.35
C VAL A 24 18.14 -4.73 -11.16
N LEU A 25 18.65 -4.25 -10.03
CA LEU A 25 17.84 -3.99 -8.85
C LEU A 25 16.83 -2.85 -9.08
N GLY A 26 17.24 -1.75 -9.69
CA GLY A 26 16.32 -0.64 -9.99
C GLY A 26 15.21 -1.04 -10.95
N VAL A 27 15.55 -1.79 -12.00
CA VAL A 27 14.57 -2.33 -12.96
C VAL A 27 13.70 -3.39 -12.31
N ALA A 28 14.27 -4.29 -11.52
CA ALA A 28 13.51 -5.33 -10.81
C ALA A 28 12.44 -4.73 -9.89
N PHE A 29 12.77 -3.62 -9.21
CA PHE A 29 11.83 -2.95 -8.33
C PHE A 29 10.64 -2.36 -9.12
N VAL A 30 10.92 -1.64 -10.20
CA VAL A 30 9.86 -1.09 -11.08
C VAL A 30 9.02 -2.22 -11.70
N THR A 31 9.67 -3.25 -12.23
CA THR A 31 8.99 -4.40 -12.84
C THR A 31 8.15 -5.16 -11.84
N GLY A 32 8.71 -5.44 -10.64
CA GLY A 32 8.02 -6.22 -9.62
C GLY A 32 6.75 -5.53 -9.12
N ILE A 33 6.82 -4.21 -8.93
CA ILE A 33 5.66 -3.41 -8.48
C ILE A 33 4.61 -3.31 -9.58
N LEU A 34 5.00 -2.98 -10.82
CA LEU A 34 4.04 -2.90 -11.93
C LEU A 34 3.38 -4.25 -12.20
N MET A 35 4.15 -5.34 -12.18
CA MET A 35 3.63 -6.68 -12.38
C MET A 35 2.66 -7.09 -11.25
N PHE A 36 2.97 -6.77 -10.00
CA PHE A 36 2.09 -6.99 -8.88
C PHE A 36 0.80 -6.18 -9.04
N SER A 37 0.91 -4.87 -9.33
CA SER A 37 -0.24 -4.00 -9.56
C SER A 37 -1.12 -4.46 -10.72
N ASP A 38 -0.51 -4.83 -11.87
CA ASP A 38 -1.24 -5.36 -13.03
C ASP A 38 -1.97 -6.67 -12.70
N THR A 39 -1.34 -7.54 -11.90
CA THR A 39 -1.93 -8.81 -11.47
C THR A 39 -3.13 -8.56 -10.57
N VAL A 40 -2.97 -7.74 -9.53
CA VAL A 40 -4.05 -7.44 -8.58
C VAL A 40 -5.23 -6.78 -9.30
N GLN A 41 -4.98 -5.71 -10.05
CA GLN A 41 -6.03 -4.99 -10.77
C GLN A 41 -6.83 -5.91 -11.71
N ARG A 42 -6.13 -6.72 -12.53
CA ARG A 42 -6.82 -7.63 -13.45
C ARG A 42 -7.52 -8.78 -12.75
N SER A 43 -6.98 -9.27 -11.63
CA SER A 43 -7.63 -10.32 -10.85
C SER A 43 -8.97 -9.85 -10.28
N PHE A 44 -9.02 -8.60 -9.80
CA PHE A 44 -10.28 -8.05 -9.29
C PHE A 44 -11.26 -7.72 -10.42
N VAL A 45 -10.82 -7.06 -11.50
CA VAL A 45 -11.70 -6.80 -12.66
C VAL A 45 -12.25 -8.11 -13.23
N ALA A 46 -11.40 -9.12 -13.48
CA ALA A 46 -11.86 -10.40 -13.99
C ALA A 46 -12.80 -11.14 -13.03
N LEU A 47 -12.63 -10.97 -11.71
CA LEU A 47 -13.55 -11.50 -10.72
C LEU A 47 -14.94 -10.87 -10.87
N PHE A 48 -15.02 -9.54 -10.90
CA PHE A 48 -16.30 -8.85 -11.03
C PHE A 48 -16.97 -9.13 -12.38
N ASP A 49 -16.21 -9.11 -13.48
CA ASP A 49 -16.72 -9.49 -14.81
C ASP A 49 -17.27 -10.93 -14.85
N SER A 50 -16.70 -11.85 -14.07
CA SER A 50 -17.13 -13.26 -14.00
C SER A 50 -18.20 -13.53 -12.95
N THR A 51 -18.64 -12.53 -12.22
CA THR A 51 -19.67 -12.65 -11.17
C THR A 51 -20.86 -11.73 -11.40
N VAL A 52 -21.06 -11.21 -12.61
CA VAL A 52 -22.18 -10.32 -12.98
C VAL A 52 -22.71 -10.73 -14.36
N GLY A 53 -24.03 -10.70 -14.57
CA GLY A 53 -24.66 -10.98 -15.87
C GLY A 53 -24.49 -9.83 -16.87
N ASP A 54 -25.00 -9.98 -18.10
CA ASP A 54 -24.91 -8.94 -19.15
C ASP A 54 -25.71 -7.67 -18.81
N SER A 55 -26.85 -7.82 -18.12
CA SER A 55 -27.61 -6.69 -17.56
C SER A 55 -28.09 -7.07 -16.15
N VAL A 56 -28.06 -6.12 -15.25
CA VAL A 56 -28.43 -6.29 -13.84
C VAL A 56 -29.66 -5.44 -13.54
N VAL A 57 -30.70 -6.08 -13.02
CA VAL A 57 -31.91 -5.41 -12.51
C VAL A 57 -31.81 -5.32 -10.99
N ARG A 58 -31.92 -4.12 -10.46
CA ARG A 58 -31.81 -3.83 -9.05
C ARG A 58 -32.78 -2.73 -8.60
N PRO A 59 -33.05 -2.57 -7.29
CA PRO A 59 -33.75 -1.39 -6.79
C PRO A 59 -32.95 -0.11 -7.08
N VAL A 60 -33.63 0.98 -7.42
CA VAL A 60 -33.00 2.29 -7.63
C VAL A 60 -32.28 2.73 -6.36
N ASN A 61 -31.10 3.32 -6.48
CA ASN A 61 -30.21 3.76 -5.40
C ASN A 61 -29.70 2.62 -4.47
N SER A 62 -29.78 1.37 -4.85
CA SER A 62 -29.20 0.27 -4.07
C SER A 62 -27.68 0.35 -3.98
N ASP A 63 -27.01 0.99 -4.94
CA ASP A 63 -25.60 1.29 -5.01
C ASP A 63 -25.14 2.27 -3.93
N VAL A 64 -26.01 3.21 -3.52
CA VAL A 64 -25.72 4.20 -2.46
C VAL A 64 -25.29 3.50 -1.15
N ALA A 65 -26.03 2.47 -0.74
CA ALA A 65 -25.67 1.69 0.44
C ALA A 65 -24.31 0.97 0.27
N GLN A 66 -24.04 0.43 -0.94
CA GLN A 66 -22.78 -0.28 -1.22
C GLN A 66 -21.55 0.64 -1.14
N GLN A 67 -21.66 1.90 -1.54
CA GLN A 67 -20.57 2.88 -1.42
C GLN A 67 -20.14 3.08 0.04
N GLY A 68 -21.08 3.04 0.98
CA GLY A 68 -20.82 3.10 2.41
C GLY A 68 -20.44 1.77 3.06
N ALA A 69 -20.26 0.69 2.30
CA ALA A 69 -20.11 -0.69 2.79
C ALA A 69 -21.27 -1.13 3.71
N VAL A 70 -22.45 -0.55 3.51
CA VAL A 70 -23.70 -0.88 4.21
C VAL A 70 -24.67 -1.53 3.21
N PHE A 71 -25.50 -2.45 3.68
CA PHE A 71 -26.42 -3.18 2.80
C PHE A 71 -27.83 -2.59 2.85
N SER A 72 -28.47 -2.56 1.68
CA SER A 72 -29.88 -2.21 1.55
C SER A 72 -30.75 -3.45 1.80
N THR A 73 -31.90 -3.25 2.45
CA THR A 73 -32.93 -4.30 2.64
C THR A 73 -33.90 -4.38 1.44
N GLN A 74 -33.66 -3.59 0.41
CA GLN A 74 -34.51 -3.59 -0.78
C GLN A 74 -34.28 -4.84 -1.62
N THR A 75 -35.37 -5.33 -2.23
CA THR A 75 -35.38 -6.55 -3.02
C THR A 75 -36.17 -6.36 -4.30
N VAL A 76 -35.89 -7.17 -5.30
CA VAL A 76 -36.65 -7.25 -6.54
C VAL A 76 -37.63 -8.43 -6.46
N PRO A 77 -38.97 -8.22 -6.61
CA PRO A 77 -39.96 -9.28 -6.52
C PRO A 77 -39.78 -10.37 -7.58
N ALA A 78 -39.90 -11.63 -7.21
CA ALA A 78 -39.80 -12.75 -8.14
C ALA A 78 -40.85 -12.68 -9.29
N SER A 79 -41.97 -11.96 -9.08
CA SER A 79 -43.00 -11.76 -10.07
C SER A 79 -42.56 -11.01 -11.34
N LEU A 80 -41.40 -10.30 -11.30
CA LEU A 80 -40.84 -9.62 -12.47
C LEU A 80 -40.13 -10.56 -13.44
N GLN A 81 -39.64 -11.70 -12.95
CA GLN A 81 -38.86 -12.64 -13.77
C GLN A 81 -39.55 -13.08 -15.09
N PRO A 82 -40.86 -13.46 -15.09
CA PRO A 82 -41.53 -13.91 -16.32
C PRO A 82 -41.68 -12.81 -17.37
N ASP A 83 -41.70 -11.54 -16.97
CA ASP A 83 -41.82 -10.41 -17.90
C ASP A 83 -40.45 -10.11 -18.53
N LEU A 84 -39.36 -10.22 -17.76
CA LEU A 84 -37.99 -10.11 -18.27
C LEU A 84 -37.62 -11.26 -19.22
N GLU A 85 -38.04 -12.49 -18.95
CA GLU A 85 -37.78 -13.67 -19.81
C GLU A 85 -38.45 -13.55 -21.20
N ARG A 86 -39.51 -12.73 -21.35
CA ARG A 86 -40.19 -12.49 -22.62
C ARG A 86 -39.50 -11.47 -23.50
N LEU A 87 -38.49 -10.77 -23.00
CA LEU A 87 -37.80 -9.75 -23.79
C LEU A 87 -37.05 -10.36 -24.98
N PRO A 88 -37.10 -9.72 -26.16
CA PRO A 88 -36.47 -10.28 -27.36
C PRO A 88 -34.95 -10.46 -27.21
N GLY A 89 -34.31 -9.58 -26.48
CA GLY A 89 -32.87 -9.60 -26.23
C GLY A 89 -32.41 -10.55 -25.12
N ALA A 90 -33.32 -10.99 -24.24
CA ALA A 90 -33.00 -11.85 -23.12
C ALA A 90 -32.92 -13.35 -23.55
N ALA A 91 -31.81 -14.01 -23.26
CA ALA A 91 -31.67 -15.43 -23.42
C ALA A 91 -32.09 -16.19 -22.17
N ARG A 92 -31.78 -15.62 -21.00
CA ARG A 92 -32.01 -16.20 -19.67
C ARG A 92 -32.12 -15.10 -18.60
N VAL A 93 -32.89 -15.35 -17.56
CA VAL A 93 -33.04 -14.44 -16.40
C VAL A 93 -32.86 -15.25 -15.13
N ASP A 94 -31.92 -14.86 -14.32
CA ASP A 94 -31.56 -15.55 -13.08
C ASP A 94 -31.74 -14.63 -11.88
N GLY A 95 -32.48 -15.10 -10.88
CA GLY A 95 -32.63 -14.39 -9.61
C GLY A 95 -31.48 -14.69 -8.65
N MET A 96 -30.82 -13.64 -8.19
CA MET A 96 -29.69 -13.73 -7.26
C MET A 96 -30.12 -13.31 -5.86
N VAL A 97 -29.86 -14.14 -4.88
CA VAL A 97 -29.89 -13.81 -3.45
C VAL A 97 -28.46 -13.68 -2.98
N SER A 98 -28.08 -12.54 -2.48
CA SER A 98 -26.74 -12.28 -1.97
C SER A 98 -26.82 -11.62 -0.59
N ALA A 99 -26.06 -12.13 0.35
CA ALA A 99 -25.88 -11.59 1.68
C ALA A 99 -24.38 -11.55 2.02
N THR A 100 -23.97 -10.57 2.79
CA THR A 100 -22.63 -10.48 3.38
C THR A 100 -22.65 -10.85 4.84
N GLY A 101 -21.46 -11.00 5.44
CA GLY A 101 -21.35 -11.42 6.83
C GLY A 101 -21.73 -12.88 7.06
N VAL A 102 -21.62 -13.71 6.02
CA VAL A 102 -21.86 -15.16 6.09
C VAL A 102 -20.53 -15.87 6.21
N TYR A 103 -20.15 -16.21 7.43
CA TYR A 103 -18.82 -16.72 7.72
C TYR A 103 -18.82 -18.24 7.85
N VAL A 104 -17.87 -18.88 7.18
CA VAL A 104 -17.55 -20.30 7.33
C VAL A 104 -16.52 -20.43 8.45
N LEU A 105 -16.80 -21.28 9.44
CA LEU A 105 -15.83 -21.66 10.46
C LEU A 105 -15.00 -22.84 9.96
N SER A 106 -13.71 -22.81 10.22
CA SER A 106 -12.86 -23.98 9.95
C SER A 106 -13.20 -25.14 10.88
N THR A 107 -12.73 -26.33 10.56
CA THR A 107 -12.82 -27.51 11.45
C THR A 107 -12.20 -27.29 12.84
N GLY A 108 -11.39 -26.25 13.01
CA GLY A 108 -10.82 -25.80 14.28
C GLY A 108 -11.61 -24.67 14.97
N GLY A 109 -12.81 -24.32 14.50
CA GLY A 109 -13.66 -23.28 15.08
C GLY A 109 -13.21 -21.83 14.80
N LYS A 110 -12.28 -21.62 13.84
CA LYS A 110 -11.82 -20.28 13.48
C LYS A 110 -12.54 -19.78 12.23
N VAL A 111 -12.86 -18.51 12.19
CA VAL A 111 -13.43 -17.86 11.01
C VAL A 111 -12.48 -17.97 9.83
N VAL A 112 -12.98 -18.39 8.67
CA VAL A 112 -12.27 -18.43 7.40
C VAL A 112 -12.65 -17.20 6.58
N GLY A 113 -11.68 -16.40 6.22
CA GLY A 113 -11.91 -15.13 5.51
C GLY A 113 -12.09 -13.95 6.47
N GLY A 114 -12.69 -12.88 5.98
CA GLY A 114 -13.06 -11.71 6.81
C GLY A 114 -11.94 -10.73 7.16
N SER A 115 -10.67 -11.07 7.02
CA SER A 115 -9.57 -10.13 7.35
C SER A 115 -9.20 -9.21 6.17
N GLY A 116 -10.13 -8.89 5.30
CA GLY A 116 -9.96 -8.01 4.14
C GLY A 116 -11.09 -8.23 3.15
N PRO A 117 -11.07 -9.30 2.32
CA PRO A 117 -12.19 -9.61 1.42
C PRO A 117 -13.44 -10.03 2.19
N PRO A 118 -14.65 -9.69 1.68
CA PRO A 118 -15.91 -9.99 2.35
C PRO A 118 -16.22 -11.50 2.35
N ALA A 119 -17.11 -11.89 3.27
CA ALA A 119 -17.69 -13.22 3.34
C ALA A 119 -19.14 -13.18 2.81
N PHE A 120 -19.41 -13.92 1.77
CA PHE A 120 -20.69 -13.94 1.07
C PHE A 120 -21.45 -15.22 1.32
N GLY A 121 -22.79 -15.10 1.43
CA GLY A 121 -23.74 -16.19 1.30
C GLY A 121 -24.77 -15.87 0.23
N GLY A 122 -25.38 -16.90 -0.37
CA GLY A 122 -26.37 -16.65 -1.39
C GLY A 122 -27.03 -17.92 -1.91
N ASN A 123 -27.79 -17.80 -3.00
CA ASN A 123 -28.32 -18.96 -3.68
C ASN A 123 -27.34 -19.47 -4.75
N TRP A 124 -27.33 -20.78 -4.91
CA TRP A 124 -26.66 -21.41 -6.04
C TRP A 124 -27.47 -21.21 -7.31
N ASN A 125 -26.83 -20.77 -8.38
CA ASN A 125 -27.29 -20.88 -9.73
C ASN A 125 -26.11 -21.08 -10.68
N ASP A 126 -26.38 -21.63 -11.85
CA ASP A 126 -25.42 -21.87 -12.92
C ASP A 126 -25.45 -20.76 -14.00
N ALA A 127 -25.81 -19.53 -13.59
CA ALA A 127 -25.92 -18.41 -14.50
C ALA A 127 -24.57 -18.10 -15.17
N PRO A 128 -24.57 -17.90 -16.49
CA PRO A 128 -23.38 -17.40 -17.17
C PRO A 128 -23.10 -15.95 -16.72
N ALA A 129 -21.85 -15.62 -16.65
CA ALA A 129 -21.40 -14.25 -16.46
C ALA A 129 -21.51 -13.44 -17.77
N GLY A 130 -21.36 -12.12 -17.66
CA GLY A 130 -21.39 -11.21 -18.81
C GLY A 130 -20.37 -11.57 -19.88
N HIS A 131 -20.60 -11.10 -21.09
CA HIS A 131 -19.79 -11.39 -22.29
C HIS A 131 -19.68 -12.89 -22.64
N GLY A 132 -20.62 -13.70 -22.19
CA GLY A 132 -20.60 -15.16 -22.39
C GLY A 132 -19.50 -15.87 -21.62
N LEU A 133 -18.97 -15.27 -20.57
CA LEU A 133 -18.03 -15.93 -19.66
C LEU A 133 -18.76 -16.97 -18.84
N GLU A 134 -18.03 -18.04 -18.49
CA GLU A 134 -18.53 -19.04 -17.57
C GLU A 134 -18.45 -18.48 -16.14
N GLY A 135 -19.58 -18.48 -15.43
CA GLY A 135 -19.61 -18.10 -14.01
C GLY A 135 -19.00 -19.15 -13.10
N LEU A 136 -19.40 -19.17 -11.83
CA LEU A 136 -19.05 -20.24 -10.89
C LEU A 136 -19.71 -21.56 -11.33
N VAL A 137 -18.93 -22.64 -11.35
CA VAL A 137 -19.39 -23.99 -11.70
C VAL A 137 -19.04 -24.98 -10.60
N ILE A 138 -19.79 -26.05 -10.49
CA ILE A 138 -19.43 -27.17 -9.60
C ILE A 138 -18.19 -27.87 -10.19
N LEU A 139 -17.12 -27.91 -9.42
CA LEU A 139 -15.88 -28.60 -9.75
C LEU A 139 -15.92 -30.05 -9.25
N ASP A 140 -16.52 -30.29 -8.09
CA ASP A 140 -16.68 -31.60 -7.47
C ASP A 140 -18.00 -31.65 -6.69
N GLY A 141 -18.65 -32.84 -6.66
CA GLY A 141 -19.94 -33.01 -6.00
C GLY A 141 -21.14 -32.64 -6.86
N HIS A 142 -22.17 -32.03 -6.27
CA HIS A 142 -23.43 -31.63 -6.93
C HIS A 142 -23.99 -30.34 -6.35
N GLU A 143 -25.02 -29.79 -6.98
CA GLU A 143 -25.78 -28.62 -6.54
C GLU A 143 -26.52 -28.89 -5.22
N PRO A 144 -26.74 -27.84 -4.37
CA PRO A 144 -27.46 -28.00 -3.12
C PRO A 144 -28.95 -28.15 -3.33
N HIS A 145 -29.59 -29.04 -2.59
CA HIS A 145 -31.03 -29.31 -2.62
C HIS A 145 -31.61 -29.32 -1.20
N GLY A 146 -32.25 -28.23 -0.81
CA GLY A 146 -32.87 -28.11 0.52
C GLY A 146 -31.92 -27.53 1.60
N ALA A 147 -32.48 -27.27 2.77
CA ALA A 147 -31.83 -26.48 3.81
C ALA A 147 -30.59 -27.14 4.47
N ASP A 148 -30.42 -28.45 4.31
CA ASP A 148 -29.34 -29.21 4.94
C ASP A 148 -28.10 -29.33 4.04
N GLU A 149 -28.08 -28.70 2.87
CA GLU A 149 -27.00 -28.81 1.90
C GLU A 149 -26.39 -27.44 1.56
N VAL A 150 -25.08 -27.41 1.35
CA VAL A 150 -24.35 -26.20 0.99
C VAL A 150 -23.24 -26.53 -0.03
N VAL A 151 -22.96 -25.57 -0.87
CA VAL A 151 -21.80 -25.53 -1.76
C VAL A 151 -20.85 -24.44 -1.24
N LEU A 152 -19.55 -24.75 -1.18
CA LEU A 152 -18.50 -23.78 -0.87
C LEU A 152 -17.62 -23.55 -2.08
N ASP A 153 -17.03 -22.38 -2.19
CA ASP A 153 -15.94 -22.15 -3.14
C ASP A 153 -14.69 -22.95 -2.71
N GLU A 154 -13.91 -23.40 -3.71
CA GLU A 154 -12.72 -24.27 -3.53
C GLU A 154 -11.74 -23.71 -2.49
N SER A 155 -11.42 -22.42 -2.57
CA SER A 155 -10.49 -21.76 -1.65
C SER A 155 -11.02 -21.75 -0.22
N THR A 156 -12.32 -21.59 -0.02
CA THR A 156 -12.97 -21.63 1.30
C THR A 156 -12.97 -23.03 1.86
N ALA A 157 -13.34 -24.03 1.08
CA ALA A 157 -13.32 -25.45 1.51
C ALA A 157 -11.90 -25.86 1.95
N ASP A 158 -10.89 -25.56 1.14
CA ASP A 158 -9.49 -25.88 1.43
C ASP A 158 -8.98 -25.21 2.71
N ARG A 159 -9.24 -23.88 2.87
CA ARG A 159 -8.80 -23.12 4.06
C ARG A 159 -9.55 -23.55 5.33
N ALA A 160 -10.80 -23.91 5.19
CA ALA A 160 -11.62 -24.39 6.30
C ALA A 160 -11.28 -25.82 6.70
N GLY A 161 -10.73 -26.61 5.77
CA GLY A 161 -10.38 -28.00 5.96
C GLY A 161 -11.58 -28.94 5.87
N TYR A 162 -12.57 -28.63 5.02
CA TYR A 162 -13.74 -29.46 4.76
C TYR A 162 -13.59 -30.29 3.49
N GLU A 163 -14.11 -31.49 3.53
CA GLU A 163 -14.26 -32.42 2.40
C GLU A 163 -15.75 -32.68 2.10
N LEU A 164 -16.07 -33.15 0.90
CA LEU A 164 -17.45 -33.48 0.55
C LEU A 164 -18.06 -34.47 1.53
N GLY A 165 -19.25 -34.14 2.03
CA GLY A 165 -19.97 -34.94 3.04
C GLY A 165 -19.78 -34.44 4.48
N ASP A 166 -18.86 -33.51 4.74
CA ASP A 166 -18.68 -32.94 6.08
C ASP A 166 -19.80 -31.96 6.44
N LYS A 167 -20.02 -31.81 7.74
CA LYS A 167 -20.90 -30.73 8.28
C LYS A 167 -20.13 -29.44 8.39
N VAL A 168 -20.58 -28.43 7.68
CA VAL A 168 -19.96 -27.11 7.64
C VAL A 168 -20.62 -26.21 8.69
N SER A 169 -19.84 -25.60 9.56
CA SER A 169 -20.35 -24.58 10.50
C SER A 169 -20.35 -23.21 9.81
N ILE A 170 -21.54 -22.63 9.65
CA ILE A 170 -21.73 -21.32 9.04
C ILE A 170 -22.44 -20.43 10.07
N VAL A 171 -21.84 -19.28 10.34
CA VAL A 171 -22.37 -18.30 11.29
C VAL A 171 -22.59 -16.96 10.60
N THR A 172 -23.62 -16.25 11.02
CA THR A 172 -23.84 -14.87 10.63
C THR A 172 -24.23 -14.06 11.85
N ALA A 173 -23.55 -12.96 12.09
CA ALA A 173 -23.83 -12.06 13.19
C ALA A 173 -25.14 -11.28 12.96
N THR A 174 -25.50 -11.03 11.72
CA THR A 174 -26.62 -10.18 11.32
C THR A 174 -27.97 -10.76 11.70
N GLN A 175 -28.10 -12.08 11.73
CA GLN A 175 -29.34 -12.78 12.05
C GLN A 175 -29.20 -13.80 13.19
N THR A 176 -28.04 -13.83 13.85
CA THR A 176 -27.73 -14.82 14.88
C THR A 176 -27.95 -16.27 14.42
N LEU A 177 -27.65 -16.53 13.15
CA LEU A 177 -27.76 -17.85 12.57
C LEU A 177 -26.51 -18.67 12.85
N ASP A 178 -26.71 -19.90 13.26
CA ASP A 178 -25.71 -20.95 13.38
C ASP A 178 -26.28 -22.19 12.68
N VAL A 179 -25.80 -22.46 11.46
CA VAL A 179 -26.30 -23.57 10.64
C VAL A 179 -25.17 -24.54 10.31
N HIS A 180 -25.53 -25.81 10.27
CA HIS A 180 -24.58 -26.91 10.01
C HIS A 180 -25.00 -27.77 8.81
N PRO A 181 -25.07 -27.20 7.61
CA PRO A 181 -25.42 -27.96 6.40
C PRO A 181 -24.28 -28.94 6.03
N THR A 182 -24.61 -29.93 5.18
CA THR A 182 -23.64 -30.84 4.61
C THR A 182 -23.00 -30.24 3.37
N LEU A 183 -21.69 -30.26 3.25
CA LEU A 183 -20.98 -29.86 2.04
C LEU A 183 -21.25 -30.91 0.93
N VAL A 184 -22.01 -30.52 -0.08
CA VAL A 184 -22.39 -31.40 -1.19
C VAL A 184 -21.70 -31.08 -2.49
N GLY A 185 -21.13 -29.88 -2.60
CA GLY A 185 -20.41 -29.42 -3.79
C GLY A 185 -19.30 -28.43 -3.49
N ILE A 186 -18.29 -28.47 -4.32
CA ILE A 186 -17.20 -27.48 -4.34
C ILE A 186 -17.29 -26.73 -5.64
N ALA A 187 -17.43 -25.40 -5.56
CA ALA A 187 -17.57 -24.51 -6.69
C ALA A 187 -16.27 -23.75 -6.99
N GLY A 188 -16.09 -23.36 -8.25
CA GLY A 188 -14.94 -22.55 -8.67
C GLY A 188 -15.01 -22.17 -10.13
N PHE A 189 -13.95 -21.57 -10.63
CA PHE A 189 -13.84 -21.20 -12.04
C PHE A 189 -13.07 -22.31 -12.78
N ARG A 190 -13.65 -22.84 -13.87
CA ARG A 190 -13.07 -23.97 -14.63
C ARG A 190 -11.70 -23.67 -15.23
N GLU A 191 -11.45 -22.43 -15.64
CA GLU A 191 -10.15 -21.99 -16.16
C GLU A 191 -9.12 -21.65 -15.07
N GLY A 192 -9.46 -21.88 -13.80
CA GLY A 192 -8.69 -21.46 -12.64
C GLY A 192 -8.99 -20.02 -12.26
N GLY A 193 -8.86 -19.74 -11.00
CA GLY A 193 -9.16 -18.45 -10.40
C GLY A 193 -9.58 -18.65 -8.95
N SER A 194 -9.75 -17.58 -8.22
CA SER A 194 -10.29 -17.59 -6.86
C SER A 194 -11.11 -16.33 -6.64
N LEU A 195 -11.93 -16.33 -5.60
CA LEU A 195 -12.64 -15.14 -5.14
C LEU A 195 -11.70 -14.12 -4.44
N ASN A 196 -10.39 -14.15 -4.74
CA ASN A 196 -9.36 -13.24 -4.22
C ASN A 196 -9.33 -13.12 -2.69
N GLY A 197 -9.70 -14.23 -2.01
CA GLY A 197 -9.75 -14.30 -0.55
C GLY A 197 -11.13 -14.07 0.06
N ALA A 198 -12.12 -13.60 -0.71
CA ALA A 198 -13.53 -13.68 -0.31
C ALA A 198 -13.96 -15.13 -0.12
N THR A 199 -14.99 -15.34 0.68
CA THR A 199 -15.60 -16.66 0.90
C THR A 199 -17.01 -16.66 0.35
N TYR A 200 -17.46 -17.81 -0.16
CA TYR A 200 -18.81 -17.96 -0.68
C TYR A 200 -19.44 -19.27 -0.22
N ALA A 201 -20.61 -19.14 0.41
CA ALA A 201 -21.45 -20.26 0.83
C ALA A 201 -22.79 -20.17 0.10
N ALA A 202 -23.07 -21.13 -0.78
CA ALA A 202 -24.26 -21.15 -1.62
C ALA A 202 -25.25 -22.24 -1.20
N PHE A 203 -26.51 -21.85 -1.04
CA PHE A 203 -27.66 -22.69 -0.70
C PHE A 203 -28.59 -22.82 -1.92
N ASP A 204 -29.58 -23.71 -1.85
CA ASP A 204 -30.65 -23.65 -2.83
C ASP A 204 -31.48 -22.36 -2.68
N THR A 205 -32.13 -21.90 -3.75
CA THR A 205 -32.84 -20.61 -3.75
C THR A 205 -33.88 -20.45 -2.63
N PRO A 206 -34.77 -21.43 -2.36
CA PRO A 206 -35.71 -21.29 -1.25
C PRO A 206 -35.03 -21.14 0.13
N THR A 207 -33.95 -21.89 0.36
CA THR A 207 -33.15 -21.79 1.59
C THR A 207 -32.46 -20.42 1.70
N ALA A 208 -31.85 -19.95 0.64
CA ALA A 208 -31.20 -18.63 0.63
C ALA A 208 -32.21 -17.49 0.89
N GLN A 209 -33.40 -17.57 0.27
CA GLN A 209 -34.49 -16.63 0.55
C GLN A 209 -34.95 -16.68 2.01
N GLN A 210 -35.06 -17.88 2.58
CA GLN A 210 -35.43 -18.05 3.98
C GLN A 210 -34.35 -17.52 4.93
N LEU A 211 -33.07 -17.77 4.62
CA LEU A 211 -31.94 -17.37 5.48
C LEU A 211 -31.63 -15.88 5.39
N PHE A 212 -31.75 -15.26 4.21
CA PHE A 212 -31.23 -13.95 3.94
C PHE A 212 -32.28 -12.87 3.59
N LEU A 213 -33.48 -13.29 3.20
CA LEU A 213 -34.56 -12.38 2.81
C LEU A 213 -35.85 -12.58 3.63
N ASP A 214 -35.75 -13.14 4.84
CA ASP A 214 -36.91 -13.41 5.73
C ASP A 214 -38.02 -14.22 5.06
N GLY A 215 -37.68 -15.12 4.16
CA GLY A 215 -38.63 -15.95 3.42
C GLY A 215 -39.46 -15.22 2.37
N LYS A 216 -39.09 -13.98 1.99
CA LYS A 216 -39.76 -13.26 0.91
C LYS A 216 -39.48 -13.92 -0.43
N ASP A 217 -40.51 -14.05 -1.27
CA ASP A 217 -40.39 -14.49 -2.66
C ASP A 217 -39.84 -13.35 -3.53
N ALA A 218 -38.57 -13.08 -3.34
CA ALA A 218 -37.85 -11.96 -3.95
C ALA A 218 -36.36 -12.31 -4.10
N TYR A 219 -35.66 -11.47 -4.84
CA TYR A 219 -34.23 -11.57 -5.10
C TYR A 219 -33.54 -10.25 -4.74
N THR A 220 -32.25 -10.29 -4.49
CA THR A 220 -31.46 -9.08 -4.32
C THR A 220 -31.33 -8.35 -5.64
N VAL A 221 -31.03 -9.08 -6.72
CA VAL A 221 -30.94 -8.58 -8.09
C VAL A 221 -31.37 -9.68 -9.08
N PHE A 222 -31.71 -9.32 -10.31
CA PHE A 222 -31.76 -10.26 -11.43
C PHE A 222 -30.56 -10.05 -12.34
N TRP A 223 -29.99 -11.14 -12.81
CA TRP A 223 -29.07 -11.15 -13.93
C TRP A 223 -29.81 -11.54 -15.19
N VAL A 224 -29.65 -10.75 -16.23
CA VAL A 224 -30.22 -11.04 -17.55
C VAL A 224 -29.09 -11.30 -18.51
N THR A 225 -29.10 -12.50 -19.11
CA THR A 225 -28.11 -12.92 -20.10
C THR A 225 -28.57 -12.50 -21.49
N ALA A 226 -27.69 -11.89 -22.28
CA ALA A 226 -27.98 -11.47 -23.65
C ALA A 226 -28.08 -12.67 -24.60
N ARG A 227 -28.92 -12.58 -25.60
CA ARG A 227 -28.92 -13.50 -26.75
C ARG A 227 -27.72 -13.20 -27.65
N ASP A 228 -27.29 -14.24 -28.37
CA ASP A 228 -26.21 -14.10 -29.35
C ASP A 228 -26.46 -12.91 -30.31
N GLY A 229 -25.50 -11.99 -30.32
CA GLY A 229 -25.52 -10.80 -31.19
C GLY A 229 -26.24 -9.58 -30.62
N VAL A 230 -26.78 -9.63 -29.42
CA VAL A 230 -27.33 -8.48 -28.67
C VAL A 230 -26.22 -7.93 -27.76
N SER A 231 -26.02 -6.62 -27.77
CA SER A 231 -25.04 -6.00 -26.86
C SER A 231 -25.65 -5.80 -25.47
N GLN A 232 -24.78 -5.60 -24.45
CA GLN A 232 -25.21 -5.30 -23.07
C GLN A 232 -26.09 -4.04 -23.03
N GLU A 233 -25.71 -2.99 -23.76
CA GLU A 233 -26.44 -1.72 -23.82
C GLU A 233 -27.82 -1.92 -24.42
N GLU A 234 -27.93 -2.64 -25.55
CA GLU A 234 -29.23 -2.92 -26.23
C GLU A 234 -30.13 -3.76 -25.32
N LEU A 235 -29.59 -4.76 -24.65
CA LEU A 235 -30.32 -5.58 -23.68
C LEU A 235 -30.80 -4.72 -22.51
N THR A 236 -29.93 -3.90 -21.92
CA THR A 236 -30.24 -3.06 -20.77
C THR A 236 -31.31 -2.03 -21.09
N GLU A 237 -31.31 -1.42 -22.30
CA GLU A 237 -32.39 -0.54 -22.74
C GLU A 237 -33.75 -1.28 -22.84
N GLN A 238 -33.78 -2.52 -23.36
CA GLN A 238 -35.00 -3.33 -23.41
C GLN A 238 -35.48 -3.69 -22.00
N VAL A 239 -34.58 -4.05 -21.09
CA VAL A 239 -34.89 -4.38 -19.71
C VAL A 239 -35.42 -3.15 -18.97
N ALA A 240 -34.73 -2.01 -19.04
CA ALA A 240 -35.15 -0.77 -18.40
C ALA A 240 -36.54 -0.30 -18.86
N ALA A 241 -36.88 -0.47 -20.15
CA ALA A 241 -38.20 -0.12 -20.69
C ALA A 241 -39.34 -1.02 -20.16
N ALA A 242 -39.03 -2.19 -19.65
CA ALA A 242 -39.99 -3.16 -19.11
C ALA A 242 -40.14 -3.08 -17.56
N LEU A 243 -39.26 -2.36 -16.87
CA LEU A 243 -39.27 -2.27 -15.43
C LEU A 243 -40.34 -1.30 -14.90
N PRO A 244 -40.98 -1.62 -13.77
CA PRO A 244 -41.86 -0.67 -13.07
C PRO A 244 -41.03 0.39 -12.34
N GLU A 245 -41.69 1.46 -11.88
CA GLU A 245 -41.07 2.49 -11.03
C GLU A 245 -40.43 1.85 -9.77
N GLY A 246 -39.25 2.34 -9.41
CA GLY A 246 -38.48 1.86 -8.23
C GLY A 246 -37.41 0.82 -8.57
N TYR A 247 -37.31 0.40 -9.82
CA TYR A 247 -36.27 -0.51 -10.29
C TYR A 247 -35.51 0.09 -11.47
N GLU A 248 -34.24 -0.24 -11.58
CA GLU A 248 -33.37 0.16 -12.67
C GLU A 248 -32.66 -1.04 -13.28
N ALA A 249 -32.18 -0.87 -14.49
CA ALA A 249 -31.30 -1.80 -15.16
C ALA A 249 -29.99 -1.09 -15.49
N VAL A 250 -28.89 -1.73 -15.14
CA VAL A 250 -27.52 -1.29 -15.46
C VAL A 250 -26.84 -2.35 -16.32
N THR A 251 -25.85 -1.95 -17.11
CA THR A 251 -25.04 -2.93 -17.85
C THR A 251 -24.21 -3.76 -16.88
N GLY A 252 -23.82 -4.97 -17.27
CA GLY A 252 -22.92 -5.79 -16.45
C GLY A 252 -21.60 -5.09 -16.20
N ASP A 253 -21.08 -4.41 -17.23
CA ASP A 253 -19.81 -3.67 -17.11
C ASP A 253 -19.90 -2.53 -16.09
N ASP A 254 -20.98 -1.74 -16.11
CA ASP A 254 -21.19 -0.66 -15.13
C ASP A 254 -21.34 -1.23 -13.72
N ALA A 255 -22.13 -2.29 -13.53
CA ALA A 255 -22.32 -2.94 -12.23
C ALA A 255 -21.01 -3.53 -11.69
N ALA A 256 -20.18 -4.11 -12.57
CA ALA A 256 -18.85 -4.61 -12.20
C ALA A 256 -17.90 -3.47 -11.82
N GLU A 257 -17.90 -2.34 -12.56
CA GLU A 257 -17.07 -1.17 -12.27
C GLU A 257 -17.48 -0.50 -10.94
N GLU A 258 -18.78 -0.31 -10.71
CA GLU A 258 -19.30 0.22 -9.44
C GLU A 258 -18.88 -0.66 -8.25
N SER A 259 -19.04 -1.98 -8.34
CA SER A 259 -18.69 -2.93 -7.29
C SER A 259 -17.17 -3.00 -7.06
N ALA A 260 -16.36 -2.83 -8.11
CA ALA A 260 -14.91 -2.84 -8.05
C ALA A 260 -14.32 -1.51 -7.55
N GLY A 261 -15.04 -0.39 -7.72
CA GLY A 261 -14.57 0.99 -7.51
C GLY A 261 -13.85 1.22 -6.16
N PRO A 262 -14.47 0.94 -5.01
CA PRO A 262 -13.85 1.13 -3.70
C PRO A 262 -12.58 0.29 -3.51
N LEU A 263 -12.56 -0.95 -3.97
CA LEU A 263 -11.39 -1.83 -3.92
C LEU A 263 -10.27 -1.35 -4.85
N LEU A 264 -10.62 -0.96 -6.08
CA LEU A 264 -9.65 -0.45 -7.06
C LEU A 264 -9.03 0.88 -6.61
N SER A 265 -9.78 1.74 -5.93
CA SER A 265 -9.25 2.99 -5.36
C SER A 265 -8.23 2.71 -4.26
N GLY A 266 -8.49 1.77 -3.36
CA GLY A 266 -7.56 1.31 -2.33
C GLY A 266 -6.28 0.69 -2.93
N ILE A 267 -6.43 -0.14 -3.98
CA ILE A 267 -5.31 -0.72 -4.73
C ILE A 267 -4.53 0.38 -5.46
N GLY A 268 -5.22 1.39 -6.01
CA GLY A 268 -4.63 2.56 -6.65
C GLY A 268 -3.74 3.35 -5.69
N PHE A 269 -4.20 3.58 -4.47
CA PHE A 269 -3.41 4.20 -3.40
C PHE A 269 -2.14 3.39 -3.09
N LEU A 270 -2.29 2.07 -2.86
CA LEU A 270 -1.16 1.18 -2.60
C LEU A 270 -0.16 1.17 -3.76
N THR A 271 -0.65 1.09 -5.00
CA THR A 271 0.16 1.12 -6.21
C THR A 271 0.95 2.42 -6.33
N THR A 272 0.29 3.57 -6.11
CA THR A 272 0.94 4.89 -6.14
C THR A 272 2.04 4.97 -5.08
N PHE A 273 1.76 4.51 -3.88
CA PHE A 273 2.73 4.42 -2.80
C PHE A 273 3.94 3.55 -3.17
N LEU A 274 3.71 2.35 -3.71
CA LEU A 274 4.75 1.45 -4.19
C LEU A 274 5.59 2.07 -5.32
N LEU A 275 4.96 2.80 -6.25
CA LEU A 275 5.65 3.50 -7.34
C LEU A 275 6.54 4.64 -6.84
N ILE A 276 6.18 5.32 -5.75
CA ILE A 276 7.05 6.31 -5.09
C ILE A 276 8.34 5.62 -4.62
N PHE A 277 8.22 4.44 -3.99
CA PHE A 277 9.40 3.63 -3.59
C PHE A 277 10.24 3.20 -4.79
N ALA A 278 9.60 2.75 -5.88
CA ALA A 278 10.31 2.42 -7.12
C ALA A 278 11.06 3.64 -7.67
N GLY A 279 10.45 4.81 -7.65
CA GLY A 279 11.07 6.08 -8.04
C GLY A 279 12.31 6.40 -7.21
N ILE A 280 12.23 6.24 -5.88
CA ILE A 280 13.37 6.45 -4.97
C ILE A 280 14.48 5.43 -5.23
N ALA A 281 14.13 4.14 -5.38
CA ALA A 281 15.10 3.10 -5.72
C ALA A 281 15.79 3.39 -7.06
N LEU A 282 15.05 3.93 -8.03
CA LEU A 282 15.56 4.36 -9.32
C LEU A 282 16.55 5.54 -9.18
N VAL A 283 16.25 6.52 -8.35
CA VAL A 283 17.13 7.66 -8.06
C VAL A 283 18.46 7.16 -7.45
N VAL A 284 18.37 6.27 -6.44
CA VAL A 284 19.57 5.66 -5.82
C VAL A 284 20.37 4.87 -6.85
N SER A 285 19.71 4.03 -7.65
CA SER A 285 20.34 3.25 -8.71
C SER A 285 21.01 4.15 -9.76
N SER A 286 20.32 5.19 -10.23
CA SER A 286 20.85 6.20 -11.16
C SER A 286 22.11 6.85 -10.62
N TYR A 287 22.13 7.17 -9.34
CA TYR A 287 23.28 7.77 -8.68
C TYR A 287 24.49 6.82 -8.67
N ILE A 288 24.28 5.55 -8.36
CA ILE A 288 25.32 4.51 -8.39
C ILE A 288 25.85 4.33 -9.82
N ILE A 289 24.97 4.34 -10.83
CA ILE A 289 25.32 4.22 -12.24
C ILE A 289 26.19 5.41 -12.68
N VAL A 290 25.76 6.65 -12.38
CA VAL A 290 26.54 7.88 -12.68
C VAL A 290 27.94 7.81 -12.08
N ASN A 291 28.05 7.40 -10.83
CA ASN A 291 29.32 7.26 -10.12
C ASN A 291 30.21 6.20 -10.79
N THR A 292 29.65 5.03 -11.10
CA THR A 292 30.40 3.93 -11.73
C THR A 292 30.88 4.29 -13.13
N PHE A 293 30.02 4.87 -13.99
CA PHE A 293 30.40 5.32 -15.31
C PHE A 293 31.41 6.47 -15.27
N SER A 294 31.31 7.39 -14.30
CA SER A 294 32.29 8.47 -14.13
C SER A 294 33.71 7.92 -13.90
N ILE A 295 33.81 6.89 -13.07
CA ILE A 295 35.09 6.26 -12.75
C ILE A 295 35.59 5.40 -13.94
N LEU A 296 34.69 4.63 -14.56
CA LEU A 296 35.05 3.78 -15.72
C LEU A 296 35.59 4.62 -16.90
N VAL A 297 34.96 5.75 -17.17
CA VAL A 297 35.37 6.69 -18.22
C VAL A 297 36.67 7.39 -17.84
N ALA A 298 36.85 7.75 -16.53
CA ALA A 298 38.09 8.35 -16.05
C ALA A 298 39.30 7.39 -16.24
N GLN A 299 39.14 6.12 -15.92
CA GLN A 299 40.19 5.08 -16.10
C GLN A 299 40.58 4.83 -17.57
N ARG A 300 39.66 5.13 -18.51
CA ARG A 300 39.88 4.98 -19.94
C ARG A 300 40.26 6.29 -20.62
N SER A 301 40.51 7.35 -19.86
CA SER A 301 40.79 8.68 -20.41
C SER A 301 42.01 8.67 -21.36
N ARG A 302 43.08 7.91 -21.03
CA ARG A 302 44.25 7.74 -21.91
C ARG A 302 43.92 6.98 -23.19
N GLU A 303 43.17 5.86 -23.10
CA GLU A 303 42.72 5.08 -24.27
C GLU A 303 41.87 5.94 -25.22
N LEU A 304 40.90 6.68 -24.63
CA LEU A 304 40.01 7.57 -25.38
C LEU A 304 40.74 8.78 -25.97
N ALA A 305 41.75 9.29 -25.29
CA ALA A 305 42.63 10.35 -25.80
C ALA A 305 43.53 9.88 -26.96
N LEU A 306 44.09 8.67 -26.88
CA LEU A 306 44.84 8.04 -27.97
C LEU A 306 43.96 7.87 -29.22
N LEU A 307 42.72 7.38 -29.06
CA LEU A 307 41.78 7.28 -30.18
C LEU A 307 41.53 8.65 -30.83
N ARG A 308 41.45 9.71 -30.04
CA ARG A 308 41.32 11.07 -30.56
C ARG A 308 42.58 11.60 -31.22
N ALA A 309 43.74 11.26 -30.68
CA ALA A 309 45.02 11.57 -31.33
C ALA A 309 45.18 10.88 -32.69
N LEU A 310 44.58 9.68 -32.84
CA LEU A 310 44.50 8.92 -34.09
C LEU A 310 43.35 9.41 -35.02
N GLY A 311 42.65 10.52 -34.67
CA GLY A 311 41.67 11.15 -35.56
C GLY A 311 40.20 10.89 -35.20
N ALA A 312 39.89 10.20 -34.09
CA ALA A 312 38.49 10.00 -33.66
C ALA A 312 37.85 11.31 -33.23
N SER A 313 36.64 11.61 -33.72
CA SER A 313 35.89 12.79 -33.35
C SER A 313 35.28 12.67 -31.91
N LYS A 314 34.99 13.83 -31.28
CA LYS A 314 34.30 13.88 -29.97
C LYS A 314 32.98 13.10 -29.97
N LYS A 315 32.22 13.18 -31.07
CA LYS A 315 30.93 12.48 -31.20
C LYS A 315 31.13 10.96 -31.24
N GLN A 316 32.20 10.47 -31.87
CA GLN A 316 32.51 9.03 -31.92
C GLN A 316 32.91 8.48 -30.56
N VAL A 317 33.67 9.24 -29.75
CA VAL A 317 34.02 8.86 -28.38
C VAL A 317 32.77 8.81 -27.48
N ILE A 318 31.92 9.84 -27.55
CA ILE A 318 30.66 9.85 -26.77
C ILE A 318 29.77 8.69 -27.21
N ARG A 319 29.60 8.44 -28.52
CA ARG A 319 28.80 7.31 -29.04
C ARG A 319 29.34 5.96 -28.58
N SER A 320 30.66 5.78 -28.50
CA SER A 320 31.24 4.54 -27.98
C SER A 320 30.88 4.26 -26.54
N VAL A 321 30.92 5.29 -25.65
CA VAL A 321 30.52 5.17 -24.27
C VAL A 321 29.01 4.94 -24.16
N GLN A 322 28.21 5.61 -25.01
CA GLN A 322 26.74 5.42 -25.01
C GLN A 322 26.33 4.01 -25.48
N LEU A 323 27.05 3.43 -26.44
CA LEU A 323 26.84 2.04 -26.87
C LEU A 323 27.17 1.05 -25.75
N GLU A 324 28.21 1.32 -24.96
CA GLU A 324 28.51 0.51 -23.76
C GLU A 324 27.39 0.65 -22.72
N ALA A 325 26.90 1.87 -22.47
CA ALA A 325 25.80 2.14 -21.56
C ALA A 325 24.52 1.45 -22.02
N PHE A 326 24.21 1.50 -23.32
CA PHE A 326 23.06 0.81 -23.92
C PHE A 326 23.17 -0.72 -23.72
N ALA A 327 24.32 -1.31 -23.99
CA ALA A 327 24.53 -2.76 -23.83
C ALA A 327 24.38 -3.18 -22.36
N VAL A 328 24.93 -2.41 -21.42
CA VAL A 328 24.80 -2.65 -19.99
C VAL A 328 23.37 -2.43 -19.55
N GLY A 329 22.68 -1.39 -20.04
CA GLY A 329 21.27 -1.13 -19.80
C GLY A 329 20.37 -2.25 -20.30
N LEU A 330 20.63 -2.76 -21.51
CA LEU A 330 19.89 -3.87 -22.10
C LEU A 330 20.01 -5.16 -21.25
N VAL A 331 21.26 -5.55 -20.93
CA VAL A 331 21.50 -6.73 -20.07
C VAL A 331 20.92 -6.53 -18.69
N GLY A 332 21.06 -5.31 -18.12
CA GLY A 332 20.49 -4.96 -16.83
C GLY A 332 18.97 -5.02 -16.82
N SER A 333 18.31 -4.56 -17.89
CA SER A 333 16.85 -4.63 -18.05
C SER A 333 16.36 -6.08 -18.16
N THR A 334 17.03 -6.91 -18.95
CA THR A 334 16.63 -8.32 -19.10
C THR A 334 16.76 -9.10 -17.80
N LEU A 335 17.89 -8.95 -17.09
CA LEU A 335 18.08 -9.58 -15.78
C LEU A 335 17.18 -8.96 -14.72
N GLY A 336 16.93 -7.64 -14.80
CA GLY A 336 16.04 -6.90 -13.92
C GLY A 336 14.60 -7.33 -14.08
N LEU A 337 14.14 -7.57 -15.32
CA LEU A 337 12.82 -8.13 -15.60
C LEU A 337 12.65 -9.50 -14.92
N GLY A 338 13.63 -10.41 -15.10
CA GLY A 338 13.59 -11.73 -14.45
C GLY A 338 13.61 -11.65 -12.92
N LEU A 339 14.43 -10.78 -12.33
CA LEU A 339 14.45 -10.56 -10.89
C LEU A 339 13.17 -9.85 -10.40
N GLY A 340 12.57 -9.01 -11.25
CA GLY A 340 11.29 -8.36 -10.98
C GLY A 340 10.14 -9.35 -10.83
N VAL A 341 10.13 -10.42 -11.64
CA VAL A 341 9.18 -11.55 -11.47
C VAL A 341 9.33 -12.18 -10.09
N VAL A 342 10.57 -12.46 -9.68
CA VAL A 342 10.85 -13.03 -8.35
C VAL A 342 10.41 -12.08 -7.23
N LEU A 343 10.61 -10.77 -7.42
CA LEU A 343 10.16 -9.76 -6.47
C LEU A 343 8.63 -9.69 -6.40
N ALA A 344 7.94 -9.74 -7.54
CA ALA A 344 6.48 -9.79 -7.60
C ALA A 344 5.93 -11.03 -6.86
N MET A 345 6.56 -12.20 -7.04
CA MET A 345 6.23 -13.40 -6.27
C MET A 345 6.44 -13.18 -4.76
N GLY A 346 7.51 -12.51 -4.37
CA GLY A 346 7.79 -12.20 -2.97
C GLY A 346 6.76 -11.23 -2.37
N ILE A 347 6.38 -10.17 -3.10
CA ILE A 347 5.32 -9.24 -2.69
C ILE A 347 3.99 -9.97 -2.58
N ARG A 348 3.63 -10.81 -3.57
CA ARG A 348 2.43 -11.64 -3.55
C ARG A 348 2.38 -12.53 -2.31
N ALA A 349 3.44 -13.25 -2.00
CA ALA A 349 3.51 -14.11 -0.81
C ALA A 349 3.38 -13.31 0.50
N LEU A 350 3.96 -12.10 0.55
CA LEU A 350 3.81 -11.20 1.69
C LEU A 350 2.37 -10.74 1.86
N VAL A 351 1.72 -10.34 0.77
CA VAL A 351 0.32 -9.87 0.76
C VAL A 351 -0.64 -11.01 1.06
N SER A 352 -0.40 -12.22 0.55
CA SER A 352 -1.20 -13.40 0.91
C SER A 352 -1.11 -13.73 2.41
N SER A 353 0.01 -13.47 3.06
CA SER A 353 0.15 -13.70 4.51
C SER A 353 -0.70 -12.75 5.38
N ILE A 354 -1.26 -11.70 4.79
CA ILE A 354 -2.14 -10.72 5.46
C ILE A 354 -3.62 -10.86 5.07
N GLY A 355 -3.98 -11.96 4.35
CA GLY A 355 -5.37 -12.33 4.09
C GLY A 355 -5.87 -12.13 2.66
N LEU A 356 -5.11 -11.45 1.78
CA LEU A 356 -5.45 -11.34 0.34
C LEU A 356 -4.91 -12.58 -0.40
N ASP A 357 -5.78 -13.55 -0.68
CA ASP A 357 -5.35 -14.76 -1.38
C ASP A 357 -5.19 -14.55 -2.89
N LEU A 358 -4.00 -14.11 -3.26
CA LEU A 358 -3.56 -14.01 -4.65
C LEU A 358 -2.72 -15.22 -5.10
N ALA A 359 -2.65 -16.28 -4.27
CA ALA A 359 -1.73 -17.40 -4.52
C ALA A 359 -2.07 -18.17 -5.80
N HIS A 360 -3.34 -18.29 -6.11
CA HIS A 360 -3.85 -19.06 -7.25
C HIS A 360 -3.94 -18.26 -8.56
N GLN A 361 -3.71 -16.95 -8.51
CA GLN A 361 -3.76 -16.09 -9.71
C GLN A 361 -2.45 -16.14 -10.49
N PRO A 362 -2.48 -16.29 -11.83
CA PRO A 362 -1.28 -16.22 -12.65
C PRO A 362 -0.68 -14.83 -12.62
N LEU A 363 0.64 -14.72 -12.46
CA LEU A 363 1.31 -13.42 -12.54
C LEU A 363 1.21 -12.86 -13.96
N ILE A 364 0.69 -11.65 -14.08
CA ILE A 364 0.45 -11.00 -15.35
C ILE A 364 1.64 -10.13 -15.74
N LEU A 365 2.29 -10.47 -16.83
CA LEU A 365 3.36 -9.68 -17.43
C LEU A 365 2.78 -8.80 -18.56
N ALA A 366 2.23 -7.64 -18.20
CA ALA A 366 1.66 -6.73 -19.17
C ALA A 366 2.73 -6.13 -20.10
N PRO A 367 2.41 -5.82 -21.37
CA PRO A 367 3.32 -5.15 -22.30
C PRO A 367 3.90 -3.83 -21.75
N ARG A 368 3.07 -3.06 -20.99
CA ARG A 368 3.49 -1.83 -20.33
C ARG A 368 4.63 -2.05 -19.33
N THR A 369 4.61 -3.16 -18.60
CA THR A 369 5.64 -3.52 -17.61
C THR A 369 6.96 -3.86 -18.30
N VAL A 370 6.93 -4.60 -19.43
CA VAL A 370 8.12 -4.88 -20.25
C VAL A 370 8.69 -3.58 -20.83
N LEU A 371 7.85 -2.73 -21.40
CA LEU A 371 8.28 -1.43 -21.93
C LEU A 371 8.90 -0.55 -20.84
N ALA A 372 8.28 -0.46 -19.67
CA ALA A 372 8.78 0.30 -18.53
C ALA A 372 10.15 -0.24 -18.05
N ALA A 373 10.33 -1.56 -17.97
CA ALA A 373 11.57 -2.20 -17.59
C ALA A 373 12.73 -1.82 -18.53
N PHE A 374 12.53 -1.94 -19.85
CA PHE A 374 13.54 -1.60 -20.83
C PHE A 374 13.74 -0.08 -20.96
N ALA A 375 12.68 0.71 -20.96
CA ALA A 375 12.77 2.16 -20.96
C ALA A 375 13.57 2.66 -19.75
N THR A 376 13.20 2.22 -18.54
CA THR A 376 13.89 2.60 -17.31
C THR A 376 15.35 2.18 -17.32
N GLY A 377 15.66 0.92 -17.58
CA GLY A 377 17.04 0.43 -17.52
C GLY A 377 17.94 1.03 -18.62
N ILE A 378 17.44 1.20 -19.84
CA ILE A 378 18.20 1.75 -20.94
C ILE A 378 18.33 3.27 -20.82
N VAL A 379 17.20 4.00 -20.66
CA VAL A 379 17.22 5.46 -20.63
C VAL A 379 18.00 5.97 -19.43
N VAL A 380 17.76 5.43 -18.24
CA VAL A 380 18.48 5.85 -17.03
C VAL A 380 19.98 5.60 -17.17
N THR A 381 20.38 4.44 -17.72
CA THR A 381 21.79 4.11 -17.90
C THR A 381 22.46 5.01 -18.96
N MET A 382 21.77 5.30 -20.06
CA MET A 382 22.27 6.19 -21.10
C MET A 382 22.39 7.64 -20.60
N VAL A 383 21.39 8.14 -19.88
CA VAL A 383 21.41 9.49 -19.28
C VAL A 383 22.53 9.58 -18.23
N ALA A 384 22.64 8.58 -17.37
CA ALA A 384 23.69 8.52 -16.36
C ALA A 384 25.11 8.48 -16.95
N ALA A 385 25.31 7.79 -18.06
CA ALA A 385 26.59 7.71 -18.77
C ALA A 385 26.90 8.95 -19.63
N TRP A 386 25.88 9.71 -20.04
CA TRP A 386 26.04 10.85 -20.95
C TRP A 386 26.90 11.97 -20.36
N LEU A 387 26.70 12.31 -19.10
CA LEU A 387 27.42 13.38 -18.42
C LEU A 387 28.93 13.07 -18.30
N PRO A 388 29.36 11.88 -17.83
CA PRO A 388 30.78 11.45 -17.86
C PRO A 388 31.36 11.40 -19.26
N ALA A 389 30.63 10.85 -20.22
CA ALA A 389 31.09 10.75 -21.62
C ALA A 389 31.36 12.14 -22.26
N ARG A 390 30.46 13.10 -21.99
CA ARG A 390 30.59 14.47 -22.48
C ARG A 390 31.80 15.20 -21.87
N ARG A 391 32.11 14.94 -20.60
CA ARG A 391 33.27 15.53 -19.89
C ARG A 391 34.56 15.02 -20.49
N THR A 392 34.70 13.73 -20.72
CA THR A 392 35.93 13.12 -21.34
C THR A 392 36.12 13.58 -22.76
N GLY A 393 35.06 13.74 -23.55
CA GLY A 393 35.12 14.29 -24.89
C GLY A 393 35.64 15.73 -24.98
N ARG A 394 35.73 16.47 -23.85
CA ARG A 394 36.27 17.86 -23.80
C ARG A 394 37.75 17.93 -23.46
N ILE A 395 38.39 16.85 -22.99
CA ILE A 395 39.82 16.83 -22.64
C ILE A 395 40.64 16.82 -23.90
N ALA A 396 41.65 17.72 -23.98
CA ALA A 396 42.57 17.74 -25.13
C ALA A 396 43.46 16.48 -25.14
N PRO A 397 43.71 15.85 -26.30
CA PRO A 397 44.55 14.63 -26.37
C PRO A 397 45.94 14.79 -25.74
N VAL A 398 46.58 15.94 -25.94
CA VAL A 398 47.89 16.26 -25.37
C VAL A 398 47.89 16.35 -23.87
N GLN A 399 46.75 16.86 -23.26
CA GLN A 399 46.63 16.92 -21.80
C GLN A 399 46.47 15.54 -21.19
N ALA A 400 45.74 14.63 -21.85
CA ALA A 400 45.50 13.28 -21.34
C ALA A 400 46.72 12.35 -21.41
N LEU A 401 47.78 12.72 -22.14
CA LEU A 401 49.04 12.00 -22.22
C LEU A 401 50.06 12.43 -21.18
N ARG A 402 49.81 13.54 -20.44
CA ARG A 402 50.65 13.97 -19.33
C ARG A 402 50.19 13.26 -18.05
N ASP A 403 51.14 12.81 -17.22
CA ASP A 403 50.90 12.01 -15.99
C ASP A 403 50.09 12.75 -14.91
N ASP A 404 50.01 14.09 -14.97
CA ASP A 404 49.37 14.96 -13.95
C ASP A 404 47.97 15.49 -14.31
N VAL A 405 47.26 14.89 -15.26
CA VAL A 405 45.92 15.40 -15.58
C VAL A 405 44.85 14.93 -14.59
N ALA A 406 44.68 15.69 -13.52
CA ALA A 406 43.43 15.72 -12.78
C ALA A 406 42.29 16.19 -13.70
N LEU A 407 41.31 15.34 -13.97
CA LEU A 407 40.07 15.75 -14.67
C LEU A 407 39.54 17.03 -14.04
N PRO A 408 39.14 18.07 -14.85
CA PRO A 408 38.59 19.29 -14.29
C PRO A 408 37.33 18.95 -13.47
N GLU A 409 37.50 18.91 -12.19
CA GLU A 409 36.44 18.65 -11.25
C GLU A 409 35.54 19.87 -11.20
N SER A 410 34.22 19.66 -11.26
CA SER A 410 33.25 20.70 -10.91
C SER A 410 33.61 21.25 -9.55
N SER A 411 33.76 22.56 -9.41
CA SER A 411 34.19 23.17 -8.15
C SER A 411 33.20 22.82 -7.05
N VAL A 412 33.70 22.51 -5.85
CA VAL A 412 32.85 22.23 -4.67
C VAL A 412 31.85 23.35 -4.46
N ARG A 413 32.25 24.60 -4.77
CA ARG A 413 31.41 25.81 -4.71
C ARG A 413 30.19 25.72 -5.65
N ARG A 414 30.35 25.22 -6.90
CA ARG A 414 29.22 25.07 -7.84
C ARG A 414 28.23 24.02 -7.39
N ARG A 415 28.71 22.93 -6.80
CA ARG A 415 27.83 21.90 -6.22
C ARG A 415 27.07 22.40 -4.99
N LEU A 416 27.74 23.16 -4.13
CA LEU A 416 27.10 23.80 -3.00
C LEU A 416 26.02 24.78 -3.46
N LEU A 417 26.32 25.64 -4.45
CA LEU A 417 25.35 26.57 -5.03
C LEU A 417 24.15 25.84 -5.64
N LEU A 418 24.38 24.78 -6.38
CA LEU A 418 23.30 23.92 -6.91
C LEU A 418 22.50 23.29 -5.77
N GLY A 419 23.15 22.77 -4.75
CA GLY A 419 22.51 22.19 -3.59
C GLY A 419 21.64 23.20 -2.84
N VAL A 420 22.16 24.39 -2.59
CA VAL A 420 21.41 25.49 -1.95
C VAL A 420 20.25 25.95 -2.82
N ALA A 421 20.43 26.06 -4.13
CA ALA A 421 19.34 26.42 -5.05
C ALA A 421 18.21 25.35 -5.06
N LEU A 422 18.59 24.07 -5.05
CA LEU A 422 17.61 22.98 -4.97
C LEU A 422 16.88 22.96 -3.62
N LEU A 423 17.57 23.27 -2.52
CA LEU A 423 16.93 23.39 -1.20
C LEU A 423 16.00 24.61 -1.14
N ALA A 424 16.46 25.75 -1.65
CA ALA A 424 15.68 26.99 -1.69
C ALA A 424 14.43 26.87 -2.58
N ALA A 425 14.44 26.02 -3.60
CA ALA A 425 13.27 25.73 -4.43
C ALA A 425 12.43 24.58 -3.85
N GLY A 426 13.06 23.51 -3.37
CA GLY A 426 12.40 22.29 -2.93
C GLY A 426 11.63 22.45 -1.62
N ILE A 427 12.15 23.22 -0.67
CA ILE A 427 11.47 23.45 0.61
C ILE A 427 10.15 24.20 0.40
N PRO A 428 10.10 25.36 -0.28
CA PRO A 428 8.83 26.04 -0.55
C PRO A 428 7.86 25.16 -1.38
N LEU A 429 8.38 24.42 -2.35
CA LEU A 429 7.57 23.55 -3.19
C LEU A 429 6.86 22.45 -2.36
N ALA A 430 7.59 21.81 -1.44
CA ALA A 430 7.03 20.84 -0.54
C ALA A 430 6.01 21.47 0.42
N LEU A 431 6.32 22.63 0.98
CA LEU A 431 5.41 23.35 1.89
C LEU A 431 4.12 23.79 1.19
N VAL A 432 4.22 24.31 -0.04
CA VAL A 432 3.02 24.69 -0.83
C VAL A 432 2.15 23.46 -1.06
N GLY A 433 2.72 22.32 -1.48
CA GLY A 433 1.95 21.09 -1.70
C GLY A 433 1.36 20.49 -0.43
N LEU A 434 1.95 20.74 0.75
CA LEU A 434 1.46 20.21 2.03
C LEU A 434 0.42 21.10 2.72
N PHE A 435 0.52 22.43 2.58
CA PHE A 435 -0.27 23.37 3.38
C PHE A 435 -1.19 24.28 2.55
N VAL A 436 -1.12 24.25 1.21
CA VAL A 436 -1.99 25.05 0.35
C VAL A 436 -2.99 24.15 -0.34
N GLY A 437 -4.18 23.98 0.25
CA GLY A 437 -5.23 23.07 -0.23
C GLY A 437 -5.79 23.41 -1.62
N ALA A 438 -5.71 24.69 -2.03
CA ALA A 438 -6.24 25.16 -3.31
C ALA A 438 -5.38 24.79 -4.55
N VAL A 439 -4.26 24.09 -4.39
CA VAL A 439 -3.36 23.77 -5.51
C VAL A 439 -3.75 22.42 -6.12
N PRO A 440 -4.12 22.36 -7.42
CA PRO A 440 -4.46 21.10 -8.06
C PRO A 440 -3.26 20.14 -8.03
N HIS A 441 -3.54 18.86 -7.80
CA HIS A 441 -2.54 17.79 -7.77
C HIS A 441 -1.45 17.97 -6.71
N ASN A 442 -1.81 18.31 -5.48
CA ASN A 442 -0.91 18.57 -4.34
C ASN A 442 0.23 17.56 -4.21
N GLY A 443 -0.02 16.27 -4.44
CA GLY A 443 0.97 15.21 -4.34
C GLY A 443 2.18 15.38 -5.27
N TRP A 444 2.01 15.96 -6.46
CA TRP A 444 3.11 16.24 -7.38
C TRP A 444 4.04 17.32 -6.86
N TRP A 445 3.50 18.35 -6.22
CA TRP A 445 4.29 19.45 -5.62
C TRP A 445 5.10 18.93 -4.43
N VAL A 446 4.47 18.13 -3.57
CA VAL A 446 5.16 17.46 -2.45
C VAL A 446 6.27 16.55 -2.97
N GLY A 447 5.97 15.68 -3.93
CA GLY A 447 6.94 14.74 -4.51
C GLY A 447 8.14 15.44 -5.16
N ALA A 448 7.87 16.48 -5.95
CA ALA A 448 8.91 17.29 -6.58
C ALA A 448 9.75 18.05 -5.53
N GLY A 449 9.11 18.60 -4.50
CA GLY A 449 9.77 19.29 -3.39
C GLY A 449 10.69 18.35 -2.59
N VAL A 450 10.20 17.19 -2.18
CA VAL A 450 10.99 16.16 -1.46
C VAL A 450 12.17 15.69 -2.30
N LEU A 451 11.96 15.42 -3.59
CA LEU A 451 13.03 15.03 -4.51
C LEU A 451 14.08 16.13 -4.65
N ALA A 452 13.65 17.40 -4.80
CA ALA A 452 14.55 18.53 -4.88
C ALA A 452 15.38 18.70 -3.59
N VAL A 453 14.79 18.54 -2.41
CA VAL A 453 15.49 18.58 -1.12
C VAL A 453 16.49 17.43 -1.01
N LEU A 454 16.13 16.20 -1.34
CA LEU A 454 17.04 15.04 -1.35
C LEU A 454 18.23 15.26 -2.28
N LEU A 455 17.98 15.72 -3.50
CA LEU A 455 19.04 16.04 -4.47
C LEU A 455 19.88 17.24 -4.00
N GLY A 456 19.25 18.23 -3.36
CA GLY A 456 19.90 19.39 -2.80
C GLY A 456 20.89 19.02 -1.68
N VAL A 457 20.45 18.23 -0.70
CA VAL A 457 21.32 17.74 0.38
C VAL A 457 22.43 16.84 -0.19
N THR A 458 22.10 15.97 -1.15
CA THR A 458 23.08 15.12 -1.85
C THR A 458 24.15 15.96 -2.55
N ALA A 459 23.79 17.05 -3.23
CA ALA A 459 24.72 17.96 -3.89
C ALA A 459 25.57 18.76 -2.89
N ALA A 460 25.00 19.18 -1.77
CA ALA A 460 25.67 19.92 -0.69
C ALA A 460 26.47 19.02 0.27
N SER A 461 26.25 17.73 0.28
CA SER A 461 26.83 16.75 1.22
C SER A 461 28.36 16.79 1.32
N PRO A 462 29.15 17.12 0.25
CA PRO A 462 30.61 17.24 0.37
C PRO A 462 31.06 18.40 1.29
N VAL A 463 30.20 19.41 1.48
CA VAL A 463 30.48 20.53 2.38
C VAL A 463 29.91 20.24 3.77
N ILE A 464 28.64 19.80 3.83
CA ILE A 464 27.93 19.49 5.07
C ILE A 464 28.62 18.33 5.81
N GLY A 465 29.16 17.34 5.11
CA GLY A 465 29.81 16.17 5.70
C GLY A 465 31.21 16.43 6.23
N ARG A 466 31.90 17.51 5.81
CA ARG A 466 33.29 17.77 6.24
C ARG A 466 33.50 17.86 7.76
N PRO A 467 32.72 18.66 8.53
CA PRO A 467 32.88 18.72 9.98
C PRO A 467 32.63 17.37 10.62
N PHE A 468 31.65 16.61 10.12
CA PHE A 468 31.35 15.27 10.59
C PHE A 468 32.51 14.31 10.33
N LEU A 469 33.07 14.29 9.13
CA LEU A 469 34.23 13.46 8.75
C LEU A 469 35.46 13.80 9.60
N ARG A 470 35.63 15.05 10.02
CA ARG A 470 36.69 15.43 10.95
C ARG A 470 36.47 14.88 12.35
N ALA A 471 35.23 14.99 12.84
CA ALA A 471 34.87 14.49 14.16
C ALA A 471 35.01 12.96 14.26
N THR A 472 34.43 12.22 13.28
CA THR A 472 34.54 10.74 13.24
C THR A 472 35.96 10.28 13.06
N GLY A 473 36.76 10.93 12.19
CA GLY A 473 38.21 10.65 12.04
C GLY A 473 39.02 10.89 13.33
N ALA A 474 38.66 11.89 14.13
CA ALA A 474 39.29 12.13 15.43
C ALA A 474 38.94 11.02 16.46
N VAL A 475 37.66 10.57 16.47
CA VAL A 475 37.23 9.44 17.31
C VAL A 475 37.94 8.16 16.90
N GLU A 476 38.00 7.85 15.59
CA GLU A 476 38.69 6.66 15.10
C GLU A 476 40.20 6.67 15.40
N ALA A 477 40.84 7.86 15.30
CA ALA A 477 42.25 8.02 15.62
C ALA A 477 42.54 7.73 17.10
N ARG A 478 41.58 8.11 17.98
CA ARG A 478 41.70 7.80 19.42
C ARG A 478 41.40 6.34 19.74
N ALA A 479 40.39 5.75 19.10
CA ALA A 479 39.94 4.38 19.41
C ALA A 479 40.82 3.29 18.76
N PHE A 480 41.34 3.54 17.56
CA PHE A 480 42.05 2.55 16.75
C PHE A 480 43.48 2.95 16.37
N GLY A 481 43.99 4.01 16.95
CA GLY A 481 45.37 4.47 16.78
C GLY A 481 45.74 4.80 15.30
N PRO A 482 46.91 4.34 14.80
CA PRO A 482 47.40 4.69 13.47
C PRO A 482 46.46 4.26 12.35
N MET A 483 45.76 3.13 12.49
CA MET A 483 44.82 2.63 11.46
C MET A 483 43.56 3.49 11.40
N GLY A 484 43.04 3.95 12.55
CA GLY A 484 41.94 4.89 12.62
C GLY A 484 42.33 6.26 12.04
N ARG A 485 43.55 6.75 12.34
CA ARG A 485 44.05 8.01 11.74
C ARG A 485 44.12 7.91 10.20
N LEU A 486 44.65 6.80 9.68
CA LEU A 486 44.71 6.58 8.22
C LEU A 486 43.34 6.49 7.59
N ALA A 487 42.37 5.79 8.20
CA ALA A 487 41.01 5.67 7.72
C ALA A 487 40.32 7.04 7.66
N GLY A 488 40.38 7.83 8.74
CA GLY A 488 39.84 9.18 8.82
C GLY A 488 40.46 10.14 7.80
N GLN A 489 41.78 10.11 7.62
CA GLN A 489 42.47 10.93 6.62
C GLN A 489 42.09 10.54 5.19
N ASN A 490 41.93 9.25 4.91
CA ASN A 490 41.49 8.77 3.61
C ASN A 490 40.08 9.27 3.26
N SER A 491 39.15 9.23 4.23
CA SER A 491 37.79 9.73 4.07
C SER A 491 37.75 11.25 3.82
N LEU A 492 38.64 12.00 4.45
CA LEU A 492 38.78 13.46 4.28
C LEU A 492 39.48 13.87 3.00
N ARG A 493 40.40 13.04 2.46
CA ARG A 493 41.17 13.32 1.24
C ARG A 493 40.27 13.41 0.00
N ASN A 494 39.21 12.58 -0.04
CA ASN A 494 38.24 12.56 -1.15
C ASN A 494 36.79 12.70 -0.63
N PRO A 495 36.40 13.85 -0.04
CA PRO A 495 35.11 14.03 0.61
C PRO A 495 33.93 13.83 -0.35
N ARG A 496 34.12 14.12 -1.64
CA ARG A 496 33.08 13.91 -2.66
C ARG A 496 32.69 12.44 -2.83
N ARG A 497 33.68 11.54 -2.86
CA ARG A 497 33.43 10.12 -3.02
C ARG A 497 32.81 9.55 -1.76
N THR A 498 33.35 9.91 -0.60
CA THR A 498 32.86 9.49 0.70
C THR A 498 31.39 9.89 0.89
N THR A 499 31.05 11.17 0.65
CA THR A 499 29.67 11.64 0.80
C THR A 499 28.74 11.16 -0.29
N ALA A 500 29.24 10.99 -1.51
CA ALA A 500 28.48 10.41 -2.60
C ALA A 500 28.01 8.97 -2.26
N THR A 501 28.88 8.17 -1.66
CA THR A 501 28.51 6.81 -1.22
C THR A 501 27.56 6.85 -0.02
N ALA A 502 27.82 7.76 0.92
CA ALA A 502 26.95 7.98 2.08
C ALA A 502 25.53 8.43 1.67
N SER A 503 25.42 9.23 0.58
CA SER A 503 24.12 9.72 0.10
C SER A 503 23.17 8.60 -0.35
N ALA A 504 23.66 7.51 -0.90
CA ALA A 504 22.81 6.36 -1.25
C ALA A 504 22.16 5.73 -0.01
N LEU A 505 22.95 5.59 1.06
CA LEU A 505 22.44 5.09 2.34
C LEU A 505 21.54 6.15 3.03
N MET A 506 21.91 7.43 2.94
CA MET A 506 21.11 8.53 3.44
C MET A 506 19.69 8.51 2.88
N ILE A 507 19.52 8.38 1.55
CA ILE A 507 18.21 8.39 0.91
C ILE A 507 17.35 7.22 1.41
N GLY A 508 17.91 6.01 1.45
CA GLY A 508 17.18 4.84 1.95
C GLY A 508 16.77 4.97 3.41
N LEU A 509 17.65 5.50 4.25
CA LEU A 509 17.36 5.72 5.68
C LEU A 509 16.42 6.90 5.91
N THR A 510 16.51 7.98 5.13
CA THR A 510 15.54 9.08 5.20
C THR A 510 14.13 8.55 5.06
N LEU A 511 13.89 7.72 4.04
CA LEU A 511 12.58 7.12 3.82
C LEU A 511 12.17 6.21 4.97
N ALA A 512 13.10 5.35 5.44
CA ALA A 512 12.83 4.45 6.57
C ALA A 512 12.42 5.21 7.83
N PHE A 513 13.09 6.31 8.13
CA PHE A 513 12.80 7.13 9.30
C PHE A 513 11.52 7.94 9.14
N THR A 514 11.26 8.49 7.95
CA THR A 514 9.99 9.17 7.65
C THR A 514 8.80 8.24 7.91
N VAL A 515 8.85 7.03 7.37
CA VAL A 515 7.80 6.02 7.55
C VAL A 515 7.71 5.55 9.01
N ALA A 516 8.84 5.35 9.69
CA ALA A 516 8.83 4.98 11.10
C ALA A 516 8.17 6.03 12.00
N ILE A 517 8.41 7.32 11.72
CA ILE A 517 7.78 8.43 12.44
C ILE A 517 6.29 8.49 12.11
N LEU A 518 5.92 8.40 10.83
CA LEU A 518 4.52 8.40 10.40
C LEU A 518 3.75 7.25 11.07
N GLY A 519 4.28 6.03 11.01
CA GLY A 519 3.64 4.86 11.60
C GLY A 519 3.57 4.91 13.14
N SER A 520 4.62 5.37 13.81
CA SER A 520 4.61 5.55 15.27
C SER A 520 3.63 6.65 15.69
N SER A 521 3.56 7.72 14.91
CA SER A 521 2.65 8.84 15.17
C SER A 521 1.19 8.45 14.91
N ALA A 522 0.92 7.70 13.82
CA ALA A 522 -0.40 7.18 13.53
C ALA A 522 -0.91 6.29 14.68
N LYS A 523 -0.07 5.36 15.17
CA LYS A 523 -0.41 4.55 16.35
C LYS A 523 -0.66 5.39 17.58
N ALA A 524 0.21 6.39 17.85
CA ALA A 524 0.04 7.25 19.00
C ALA A 524 -1.20 8.16 18.89
N SER A 525 -1.61 8.52 17.67
CA SER A 525 -2.86 9.25 17.43
C SER A 525 -4.07 8.35 17.67
N VAL A 526 -4.03 7.09 17.20
CA VAL A 526 -5.05 6.08 17.51
C VAL A 526 -5.15 5.84 19.02
N ASP A 527 -4.02 5.63 19.69
CA ASP A 527 -4.02 5.43 21.15
C ASP A 527 -4.63 6.63 21.88
N LYS A 528 -4.26 7.85 21.46
CA LYS A 528 -4.85 9.08 22.03
C LYS A 528 -6.35 9.18 21.71
N ALA A 529 -6.76 8.94 20.46
CA ALA A 529 -8.15 8.97 20.07
C ALA A 529 -8.99 7.96 20.89
N VAL A 530 -8.45 6.76 21.09
CA VAL A 530 -9.11 5.76 21.94
C VAL A 530 -9.08 6.19 23.41
N GLU A 531 -7.97 6.73 23.92
CA GLU A 531 -7.88 7.20 25.33
C GLU A 531 -8.86 8.36 25.61
N ASP A 532 -8.98 9.30 24.68
CA ASP A 532 -9.82 10.49 24.83
C ASP A 532 -11.31 10.18 24.54
N ASN A 533 -11.58 9.19 23.68
CA ASN A 533 -12.90 8.93 23.10
C ASN A 533 -13.51 7.59 23.53
N PHE A 534 -12.79 6.73 24.25
CA PHE A 534 -13.34 5.48 24.76
C PHE A 534 -14.21 5.80 25.98
N ILE A 535 -15.51 5.83 25.76
CA ILE A 535 -16.52 6.06 26.78
C ILE A 535 -17.18 4.71 27.06
N GLY A 536 -17.41 4.42 28.33
CA GLY A 536 -17.88 3.12 28.79
C GLY A 536 -16.74 2.18 29.19
N ASP A 537 -17.08 0.98 29.57
CA ASP A 537 -16.15 -0.03 30.06
C ASP A 537 -15.79 -1.03 28.97
N TYR A 538 -16.76 -1.34 28.10
CA TYR A 538 -16.58 -2.26 26.97
C TYR A 538 -17.23 -1.73 25.70
N VAL A 539 -16.66 -2.13 24.57
CA VAL A 539 -17.21 -1.93 23.22
C VAL A 539 -17.50 -3.29 22.60
N VAL A 540 -18.69 -3.42 22.03
CA VAL A 540 -19.10 -4.57 21.24
C VAL A 540 -19.19 -4.16 19.79
N SER A 541 -18.50 -4.86 18.93
CA SER A 541 -18.50 -4.61 17.50
C SER A 541 -18.17 -5.87 16.73
N SER A 542 -18.53 -5.93 15.43
CA SER A 542 -18.06 -6.98 14.56
C SER A 542 -16.56 -6.82 14.28
N ALA A 543 -15.84 -7.92 14.22
CA ALA A 543 -14.42 -7.96 13.89
C ALA A 543 -14.12 -7.44 12.47
N PHE A 544 -15.14 -7.35 11.61
CA PHE A 544 -15.00 -6.98 10.20
C PHE A 544 -15.80 -5.71 9.82
N GLY A 545 -16.36 -5.02 10.82
CA GLY A 545 -17.06 -3.74 10.63
C GLY A 545 -18.52 -3.86 10.19
N GLU A 546 -19.03 -5.08 10.02
CA GLU A 546 -20.45 -5.33 9.67
C GLU A 546 -21.36 -5.15 10.87
N GLY A 547 -22.66 -4.94 10.64
CA GLY A 547 -23.66 -4.90 11.69
C GLY A 547 -23.92 -6.29 12.27
N PHE A 548 -24.45 -6.32 13.49
CA PHE A 548 -24.87 -7.55 14.17
C PHE A 548 -26.28 -7.40 14.76
N SER A 549 -26.89 -8.54 15.06
CA SER A 549 -28.29 -8.59 15.52
C SER A 549 -28.50 -7.80 16.82
N PRO A 550 -29.54 -6.95 16.92
CA PRO A 550 -29.90 -6.25 18.14
C PRO A 550 -30.20 -7.20 19.32
N ALA A 551 -30.61 -8.45 19.03
CA ALA A 551 -30.83 -9.45 20.06
C ALA A 551 -29.57 -9.79 20.87
N ILE A 552 -28.38 -9.59 20.33
CA ILE A 552 -27.12 -9.73 21.07
C ILE A 552 -27.03 -8.63 22.12
N THR A 553 -27.29 -7.40 21.71
CA THR A 553 -27.26 -6.22 22.58
C THR A 553 -28.35 -6.31 23.67
N ASP A 554 -29.54 -6.80 23.32
CA ASP A 554 -30.62 -7.01 24.28
C ASP A 554 -30.21 -7.99 25.39
N ARG A 555 -29.62 -9.13 25.02
CA ARG A 555 -29.06 -10.10 25.97
C ARG A 555 -27.96 -9.52 26.86
N MET A 556 -27.13 -8.65 26.31
CA MET A 556 -26.07 -7.98 27.09
C MET A 556 -26.60 -6.99 28.08
N ALA A 557 -27.67 -6.26 27.73
CA ALA A 557 -28.35 -5.32 28.63
C ALA A 557 -29.00 -6.00 29.86
N GLU A 558 -29.35 -7.28 29.75
CA GLU A 558 -29.92 -8.07 30.83
C GLU A 558 -28.88 -8.66 31.79
N ILE A 559 -27.56 -8.50 31.50
CA ILE A 559 -26.49 -9.07 32.34
C ILE A 559 -26.36 -8.28 33.65
N ASP A 560 -26.34 -8.98 34.77
CA ASP A 560 -26.11 -8.38 36.08
C ASP A 560 -24.74 -7.69 36.14
N GLY A 561 -24.71 -6.41 36.47
CA GLY A 561 -23.52 -5.56 36.46
C GLY A 561 -23.39 -4.69 35.23
N VAL A 562 -24.27 -4.81 34.23
CA VAL A 562 -24.42 -3.83 33.14
C VAL A 562 -25.37 -2.75 33.61
N THR A 563 -24.97 -1.49 33.55
CA THR A 563 -25.77 -0.34 33.97
C THR A 563 -26.48 0.32 32.81
N GLU A 564 -25.83 0.35 31.64
CA GLU A 564 -26.35 1.03 30.47
C GLU A 564 -25.70 0.45 29.20
N VAL A 565 -26.45 0.50 28.10
CA VAL A 565 -25.98 0.08 26.78
C VAL A 565 -26.35 1.11 25.72
N LEU A 566 -25.37 1.76 25.10
CA LEU A 566 -25.59 2.71 24.02
C LEU A 566 -25.37 2.02 22.66
N ARG A 567 -26.39 2.07 21.82
CA ARG A 567 -26.41 1.45 20.49
C ARG A 567 -26.21 2.50 19.42
N GLN A 568 -25.36 2.20 18.47
CA GLN A 568 -25.18 3.00 17.27
C GLN A 568 -25.33 2.13 16.03
N ARG A 569 -26.05 2.66 15.05
CA ARG A 569 -26.28 2.06 13.74
C ARG A 569 -25.71 2.97 12.68
N TYR A 570 -25.19 2.38 11.63
CA TYR A 570 -24.55 3.13 10.58
C TYR A 570 -25.36 3.09 9.31
N GLY A 571 -25.45 4.24 8.65
CA GLY A 571 -26.02 4.43 7.34
C GLY A 571 -25.09 5.25 6.47
N PHE A 572 -25.39 5.27 5.19
CA PHE A 572 -24.68 6.05 4.20
C PHE A 572 -25.67 6.63 3.20
N GLY A 573 -25.42 7.86 2.78
CA GLY A 573 -26.23 8.56 1.79
C GLY A 573 -25.37 9.46 0.91
N LEU A 574 -25.96 10.05 -0.11
CA LEU A 574 -25.32 11.04 -0.96
C LEU A 574 -25.93 12.41 -0.70
N LEU A 575 -25.12 13.41 -0.45
CA LEU A 575 -25.59 14.77 -0.21
C LEU A 575 -26.07 15.36 -1.54
N GLY A 576 -27.36 15.76 -1.58
CA GLY A 576 -27.97 16.34 -2.80
C GLY A 576 -27.96 15.41 -4.03
N GLY A 577 -27.66 14.13 -3.88
CA GLY A 577 -27.57 13.15 -4.97
C GLY A 577 -26.27 13.20 -5.77
N ASP A 578 -25.24 13.86 -5.25
CA ASP A 578 -23.90 13.89 -5.88
C ASP A 578 -23.09 12.65 -5.46
N GLU A 579 -22.68 11.84 -6.42
CA GLU A 579 -21.90 10.60 -6.19
C GLU A 579 -20.52 10.87 -5.55
N ASP A 580 -19.98 12.06 -5.75
CA ASP A 580 -18.70 12.45 -5.16
C ASP A 580 -18.83 12.95 -3.72
N ASP A 581 -20.07 13.19 -3.24
CA ASP A 581 -20.32 13.77 -1.90
C ASP A 581 -21.04 12.80 -0.96
N GLY A 582 -20.29 11.77 -0.59
CA GLY A 582 -20.75 10.69 0.29
C GLY A 582 -20.91 11.14 1.74
N LEU A 583 -22.05 10.85 2.37
CA LEU A 583 -22.41 11.22 3.72
C LEU A 583 -22.55 10.00 4.61
N SER A 584 -21.68 9.85 5.61
CA SER A 584 -21.88 8.87 6.67
C SER A 584 -22.94 9.35 7.68
N ILE A 585 -23.75 8.43 8.17
CA ILE A 585 -24.86 8.70 9.06
C ILE A 585 -24.76 7.75 10.26
N VAL A 586 -24.91 8.28 11.47
CA VAL A 586 -25.09 7.48 12.68
C VAL A 586 -26.53 7.60 13.15
N ALA A 587 -27.10 6.52 13.64
CA ALA A 587 -28.42 6.53 14.23
C ALA A 587 -28.43 5.90 15.63
N THR A 588 -29.25 6.47 16.51
CA THR A 588 -29.49 5.95 17.84
C THR A 588 -30.96 6.13 18.21
N ALA A 589 -31.41 5.48 19.29
CA ALA A 589 -32.78 5.66 19.79
C ALA A 589 -32.96 7.05 20.43
N PRO A 590 -34.11 7.73 20.22
CA PRO A 590 -34.34 9.04 20.82
C PRO A 590 -34.27 9.01 22.36
N GLU A 591 -34.62 7.90 22.97
CA GLU A 591 -34.64 7.73 24.43
C GLU A 591 -33.23 7.76 25.04
N THR A 592 -32.23 7.30 24.28
CA THR A 592 -30.83 7.21 24.74
C THR A 592 -29.98 8.42 24.33
N ILE A 593 -30.56 9.39 23.62
CA ILE A 593 -29.80 10.56 23.16
C ILE A 593 -29.20 11.40 24.30
N GLY A 594 -29.87 11.42 25.45
CA GLY A 594 -29.39 12.09 26.66
C GLY A 594 -28.09 11.51 27.19
N ASP A 595 -27.88 10.22 27.02
CA ASP A 595 -26.75 9.47 27.56
C ASP A 595 -25.48 9.70 26.72
N PHE A 596 -25.64 10.20 25.50
CA PHE A 596 -24.51 10.67 24.67
C PHE A 596 -23.85 11.98 25.15
N HIS A 597 -24.50 12.66 26.13
CA HIS A 597 -24.00 13.90 26.72
C HIS A 597 -23.56 14.96 25.70
N LEU A 598 -24.30 15.03 24.57
CA LEU A 598 -24.00 15.95 23.48
C LEU A 598 -24.22 17.40 23.93
N LYS A 599 -23.28 18.27 23.63
CA LYS A 599 -23.38 19.71 23.92
C LYS A 599 -23.91 20.43 22.69
N ALA A 600 -25.10 21.01 22.79
CA ALA A 600 -25.66 21.82 21.74
C ALA A 600 -24.92 23.17 21.65
N VAL A 601 -24.45 23.52 20.46
CA VAL A 601 -23.96 24.84 20.07
C VAL A 601 -25.12 25.71 19.64
N ALA A 602 -26.09 25.12 18.91
CA ALA A 602 -27.31 25.76 18.47
C ALA A 602 -28.48 24.74 18.52
N GLY A 603 -29.71 25.20 18.71
CA GLY A 603 -30.88 24.35 18.79
C GLY A 603 -30.95 23.56 20.08
N SER A 604 -31.55 22.35 20.01
CA SER A 604 -31.77 21.52 21.22
C SER A 604 -31.64 20.03 20.88
N VAL A 605 -30.85 19.32 21.68
CA VAL A 605 -30.75 17.85 21.62
C VAL A 605 -32.10 17.18 22.03
N SER A 606 -32.91 17.83 22.84
CA SER A 606 -34.23 17.30 23.26
C SER A 606 -35.28 17.29 22.15
N ASP A 607 -35.05 18.01 21.04
CA ASP A 607 -35.94 18.03 19.88
C ASP A 607 -35.63 16.92 18.87
N PHE A 608 -34.67 16.03 19.21
CA PHE A 608 -34.28 14.88 18.40
C PHE A 608 -35.41 13.85 18.31
N ALA A 609 -35.88 13.62 17.12
CA ALA A 609 -37.04 12.77 16.82
C ALA A 609 -36.93 12.22 15.39
N ASP A 610 -37.87 11.39 14.96
CA ASP A 610 -37.86 10.85 13.60
C ASP A 610 -37.92 11.97 12.55
N ASP A 611 -37.26 11.75 11.45
CA ASP A 611 -37.06 12.71 10.35
C ASP A 611 -36.33 14.01 10.77
N THR A 612 -35.61 13.98 11.90
CA THR A 612 -34.74 15.09 12.30
C THR A 612 -33.29 14.67 12.43
N VAL A 613 -32.38 15.66 12.35
CA VAL A 613 -30.95 15.43 12.48
C VAL A 613 -30.30 16.41 13.44
N LEU A 614 -29.25 15.90 14.09
CA LEU A 614 -28.22 16.70 14.74
C LEU A 614 -26.99 16.68 13.87
N LEU A 615 -26.37 17.86 13.65
CA LEU A 615 -25.17 18.02 12.86
C LEU A 615 -23.98 18.37 13.75
N LYS A 616 -22.80 17.88 13.40
CA LYS A 616 -21.55 18.37 14.00
C LYS A 616 -21.26 19.80 13.55
N GLU A 617 -20.75 20.64 14.48
CA GLU A 617 -20.49 22.06 14.27
C GLU A 617 -19.59 22.31 13.04
N ASP A 618 -18.41 21.70 13.00
CA ASP A 618 -17.47 21.88 11.90
C ASP A 618 -18.08 21.52 10.53
N TRP A 619 -18.82 20.43 10.46
CA TRP A 619 -19.47 19.98 9.23
C TRP A 619 -20.64 20.88 8.81
N ALA A 620 -21.42 21.34 9.78
CA ALA A 620 -22.54 22.25 9.56
C ALA A 620 -22.06 23.61 9.02
N ASP A 621 -20.95 24.12 9.58
CA ASP A 621 -20.32 25.36 9.13
C ASP A 621 -19.75 25.23 7.71
N ASP A 622 -19.11 24.11 7.37
CA ASP A 622 -18.55 23.87 6.04
C ASP A 622 -19.62 23.75 4.94
N HIS A 623 -20.87 23.39 5.31
CA HIS A 623 -22.00 23.23 4.38
C HIS A 623 -23.05 24.34 4.50
N ASP A 624 -22.77 25.39 5.29
CA ASP A 624 -23.70 26.52 5.53
C ASP A 624 -25.08 26.05 6.03
N LEU A 625 -25.15 25.02 6.88
CA LEU A 625 -26.38 24.45 7.44
C LEU A 625 -26.58 24.84 8.90
N GLY A 626 -27.79 25.30 9.25
CA GLY A 626 -28.14 25.71 10.60
C GLY A 626 -29.45 25.10 11.11
N VAL A 627 -29.78 25.41 12.37
CA VAL A 627 -31.03 24.93 12.99
C VAL A 627 -32.26 25.49 12.25
N GLY A 628 -33.12 24.58 11.83
CA GLY A 628 -34.34 24.87 11.07
C GLY A 628 -34.19 24.63 9.57
N ASP A 629 -32.97 24.48 9.08
CA ASP A 629 -32.69 24.13 7.68
C ASP A 629 -33.06 22.65 7.40
N THR A 630 -33.09 22.31 6.13
CA THR A 630 -33.41 20.97 5.68
C THR A 630 -32.19 20.35 4.99
N LEU A 631 -31.76 19.21 5.48
CA LEU A 631 -30.74 18.38 4.87
C LEU A 631 -31.39 17.43 3.87
N GLU A 632 -31.02 17.51 2.60
CA GLU A 632 -31.47 16.60 1.54
C GLU A 632 -30.41 15.51 1.29
N VAL A 633 -30.79 14.27 1.51
CA VAL A 633 -29.92 13.11 1.39
C VAL A 633 -30.57 12.06 0.50
N THR A 634 -29.86 11.58 -0.51
CA THR A 634 -30.26 10.41 -1.28
C THR A 634 -29.83 9.15 -0.56
N LEU A 635 -30.80 8.29 -0.25
CA LEU A 635 -30.68 7.07 0.52
C LEU A 635 -31.19 5.89 -0.31
N PRO A 636 -31.01 4.63 0.08
CA PRO A 636 -31.50 3.48 -0.67
C PRO A 636 -32.98 3.59 -1.06
N THR A 637 -33.84 4.13 -0.21
CA THR A 637 -35.30 4.35 -0.52
C THR A 637 -35.57 5.62 -1.33
N GLY A 638 -34.54 6.34 -1.76
CA GLY A 638 -34.65 7.61 -2.51
C GLY A 638 -34.33 8.84 -1.68
N ALA A 639 -34.51 10.01 -2.28
CA ALA A 639 -34.19 11.28 -1.64
C ALA A 639 -35.12 11.54 -0.43
N LYS A 640 -34.53 11.84 0.69
CA LYS A 640 -35.20 12.22 1.93
C LYS A 640 -34.82 13.63 2.35
N LYS A 641 -35.70 14.28 3.08
CA LYS A 641 -35.50 15.63 3.63
C LYS A 641 -35.63 15.58 5.13
N TRP A 642 -34.54 15.78 5.82
CA TRP A 642 -34.49 15.79 7.27
C TRP A 642 -34.32 17.22 7.80
N ARG A 643 -35.02 17.52 8.89
CA ARG A 643 -34.94 18.85 9.52
C ARG A 643 -33.78 18.89 10.51
N VAL A 644 -32.94 19.91 10.42
CA VAL A 644 -31.86 20.17 11.39
C VAL A 644 -32.51 20.75 12.68
N VAL A 645 -32.40 20.03 13.79
CA VAL A 645 -32.95 20.46 15.10
C VAL A 645 -31.87 20.94 16.06
N GLY A 646 -30.64 20.58 15.82
CA GLY A 646 -29.50 21.04 16.60
C GLY A 646 -28.19 20.90 15.90
N VAL A 647 -27.26 21.77 16.31
CA VAL A 647 -25.84 21.67 15.97
C VAL A 647 -25.09 21.40 17.28
N VAL A 648 -24.22 20.39 17.28
CA VAL A 648 -23.54 19.90 18.48
C VAL A 648 -22.03 20.02 18.34
N GLU A 649 -21.35 20.25 19.48
CA GLU A 649 -19.88 20.14 19.53
C GLU A 649 -19.42 18.77 19.06
N ASP A 650 -18.20 18.66 18.57
CA ASP A 650 -17.61 17.35 18.22
C ASP A 650 -17.63 16.43 19.45
N SER A 651 -18.15 15.23 19.26
CA SER A 651 -18.31 14.22 20.31
C SER A 651 -17.58 12.95 19.92
N PRO A 652 -16.81 12.38 20.84
CA PRO A 652 -16.15 11.09 20.61
C PRO A 652 -17.12 9.91 20.45
N LEU A 653 -18.35 10.07 20.91
CA LEU A 653 -19.40 9.04 20.76
C LEU A 653 -20.07 9.04 19.40
N VAL A 654 -19.95 10.11 18.62
CA VAL A 654 -20.58 10.23 17.31
C VAL A 654 -19.50 10.40 16.25
N PHE A 655 -19.21 9.33 15.54
CA PHE A 655 -18.14 9.32 14.53
C PHE A 655 -18.55 9.98 13.20
N SER A 656 -19.85 10.15 12.97
CA SER A 656 -20.42 10.71 11.76
C SER A 656 -20.75 12.20 11.92
N PRO A 657 -20.73 12.98 10.83
CA PRO A 657 -21.18 14.37 10.87
C PRO A 657 -22.70 14.52 11.11
N VAL A 658 -23.47 13.47 10.79
CA VAL A 658 -24.94 13.47 10.90
C VAL A 658 -25.41 12.38 11.85
N LEU A 659 -26.22 12.76 12.81
CA LEU A 659 -26.88 11.86 13.75
C LEU A 659 -28.41 11.94 13.54
N THR A 660 -29.06 10.80 13.34
CA THR A 660 -30.52 10.65 13.19
C THR A 660 -31.07 9.57 14.08
N THR A 661 -32.38 9.32 14.04
CA THR A 661 -33.00 8.25 14.85
C THR A 661 -32.87 6.90 14.15
N THR A 662 -32.88 5.84 14.96
CA THR A 662 -32.90 4.45 14.50
C THR A 662 -34.07 4.20 13.55
N GLN A 663 -35.25 4.73 13.86
CA GLN A 663 -36.44 4.55 13.02
C GLN A 663 -36.30 5.24 11.68
N THR A 664 -35.78 6.48 11.66
CA THR A 664 -35.48 7.20 10.40
C THR A 664 -34.53 6.42 9.50
N LEU A 665 -33.51 5.76 10.09
CA LEU A 665 -32.56 4.96 9.34
C LEU A 665 -33.20 3.69 8.77
N LEU A 666 -34.03 2.99 9.55
CA LEU A 666 -34.79 1.82 9.08
C LEU A 666 -35.74 2.16 7.95
N ASP A 667 -36.48 3.28 8.04
CA ASP A 667 -37.39 3.79 7.01
C ASP A 667 -36.66 4.27 5.74
N SER A 668 -35.35 4.38 5.85
CA SER A 668 -34.44 4.73 4.73
C SER A 668 -33.86 3.50 4.03
N GLY A 669 -34.28 2.28 4.39
CA GLY A 669 -33.89 1.04 3.71
C GLY A 669 -32.61 0.38 4.25
N PHE A 670 -32.19 0.74 5.47
CA PHE A 670 -31.07 0.07 6.14
C PHE A 670 -31.57 -1.08 7.03
N PRO A 671 -30.74 -2.11 7.26
CA PRO A 671 -31.11 -3.25 8.09
C PRO A 671 -31.20 -2.91 9.57
N ASP A 672 -32.02 -3.68 10.29
CA ASP A 672 -32.13 -3.61 11.76
C ASP A 672 -30.92 -4.30 12.41
N GLN A 673 -29.79 -3.59 12.48
CA GLN A 673 -28.51 -4.11 12.96
C GLN A 673 -27.76 -3.06 13.77
N ASP A 674 -27.13 -3.50 14.86
CA ASP A 674 -26.24 -2.67 15.65
C ASP A 674 -24.81 -2.79 15.07
N ASN A 675 -24.12 -1.67 14.86
CA ASN A 675 -22.75 -1.68 14.32
C ASN A 675 -21.71 -1.44 15.43
N TYR A 676 -22.08 -0.63 16.42
CA TYR A 676 -21.20 -0.25 17.50
C TYR A 676 -22.01 -0.08 18.77
N VAL A 677 -21.66 -0.82 19.81
CA VAL A 677 -22.37 -0.82 21.08
C VAL A 677 -21.39 -0.54 22.21
N VAL A 678 -21.71 0.46 23.04
CA VAL A 678 -20.94 0.81 24.24
C VAL A 678 -21.67 0.27 25.45
N VAL A 679 -20.94 -0.47 26.27
CA VAL A 679 -21.49 -1.07 27.52
C VAL A 679 -20.83 -0.38 28.70
N PHE A 680 -21.70 0.10 29.64
CA PHE A 680 -21.28 0.66 30.92
C PHE A 680 -21.45 -0.36 32.02
N ALA A 681 -20.47 -0.46 32.91
CA ALA A 681 -20.44 -1.41 33.99
C ALA A 681 -20.67 -0.74 35.35
N ASP A 682 -21.29 -1.47 36.26
CA ASP A 682 -21.28 -1.08 37.66
C ASP A 682 -19.80 -1.10 38.17
N PRO A 683 -19.33 -0.04 38.85
CA PRO A 683 -17.98 0.02 39.39
C PRO A 683 -17.56 -1.15 40.29
N GLY A 684 -18.53 -1.91 40.79
CA GLY A 684 -18.33 -3.10 41.62
C GLY A 684 -18.39 -4.43 40.86
N ALA A 685 -18.73 -4.43 39.58
CA ALA A 685 -18.90 -5.66 38.79
C ALA A 685 -17.56 -6.38 38.59
N THR A 686 -17.48 -7.64 39.00
CA THR A 686 -16.31 -8.50 38.75
C THR A 686 -16.66 -9.58 37.74
N GLY A 687 -15.74 -9.91 36.83
CA GLY A 687 -15.94 -10.95 35.83
C GLY A 687 -17.02 -10.61 34.79
N LEU A 688 -17.29 -9.32 34.57
CA LEU A 688 -18.30 -8.86 33.60
C LEU A 688 -17.90 -9.19 32.16
N GLN A 689 -16.63 -9.02 31.82
CA GLN A 689 -16.15 -9.36 30.47
C GLN A 689 -16.41 -10.83 30.11
N GLU A 690 -16.13 -11.76 31.04
CA GLU A 690 -16.39 -13.19 30.80
C GLU A 690 -17.89 -13.48 30.56
N ARG A 691 -18.78 -12.75 31.24
CA ARG A 691 -20.23 -12.90 31.03
C ARG A 691 -20.71 -12.28 29.71
N LEU A 692 -20.12 -11.16 29.31
CA LEU A 692 -20.37 -10.54 27.98
C LEU A 692 -19.82 -11.40 26.85
N ASP A 693 -18.60 -11.94 27.01
CA ASP A 693 -18.00 -12.87 26.05
C ASP A 693 -18.85 -14.14 25.88
N ALA A 694 -19.48 -14.64 26.94
CA ALA A 694 -20.35 -15.82 26.86
C ALA A 694 -21.62 -15.57 26.01
N VAL A 695 -22.07 -14.32 25.85
CA VAL A 695 -23.21 -13.99 24.98
C VAL A 695 -22.88 -14.18 23.52
N VAL A 696 -21.61 -14.03 23.16
CA VAL A 696 -21.10 -14.10 21.79
C VAL A 696 -20.18 -15.30 21.54
N GLU A 697 -20.15 -16.27 22.47
CA GLU A 697 -19.27 -17.45 22.38
C GLU A 697 -19.47 -18.22 21.08
N ASP A 698 -20.72 -18.36 20.63
CA ASP A 698 -21.08 -19.04 19.38
C ASP A 698 -20.94 -18.12 18.13
N LEU A 699 -20.59 -16.85 18.32
CA LEU A 699 -20.50 -15.86 17.25
C LEU A 699 -19.11 -15.21 17.22
N PRO A 700 -18.07 -15.91 16.79
CA PRO A 700 -16.68 -15.46 16.86
C PRO A 700 -16.39 -14.21 16.01
N VAL A 701 -17.36 -13.75 15.25
CA VAL A 701 -17.31 -12.50 14.47
C VAL A 701 -17.71 -11.27 15.27
N VAL A 702 -18.43 -11.44 16.39
CA VAL A 702 -18.77 -10.35 17.32
C VAL A 702 -17.84 -10.45 18.52
N THR A 703 -17.23 -9.36 18.89
CA THR A 703 -16.20 -9.33 19.94
C THR A 703 -16.51 -8.25 20.96
N VAL A 704 -16.31 -8.58 22.23
CA VAL A 704 -16.37 -7.64 23.36
C VAL A 704 -14.95 -7.20 23.70
N LYS A 705 -14.71 -5.92 23.75
CA LYS A 705 -13.37 -5.35 23.87
C LYS A 705 -13.34 -4.30 24.97
N ASP A 706 -12.36 -4.41 25.86
CA ASP A 706 -11.96 -3.30 26.71
C ASP A 706 -11.19 -2.24 25.89
N GLN A 707 -10.86 -1.12 26.51
CA GLN A 707 -10.13 -0.04 25.87
C GLN A 707 -8.80 -0.50 25.24
N GLN A 708 -8.07 -1.42 25.90
CA GLN A 708 -6.77 -1.87 25.40
C GLN A 708 -6.90 -2.78 24.18
N ALA A 709 -7.85 -3.70 24.20
CA ALA A 709 -8.15 -4.60 23.08
C ALA A 709 -8.67 -3.80 21.88
N PHE A 710 -9.55 -2.84 22.11
CA PHE A 710 -10.06 -1.95 21.06
C PHE A 710 -8.93 -1.12 20.41
N ALA A 711 -8.08 -0.50 21.22
CA ALA A 711 -6.91 0.22 20.71
C ALA A 711 -5.95 -0.69 19.91
N ALA A 712 -5.75 -1.94 20.34
CA ALA A 712 -4.92 -2.91 19.64
C ALA A 712 -5.50 -3.29 18.27
N GLU A 713 -6.81 -3.46 18.19
CA GLU A 713 -7.50 -3.73 16.92
C GLU A 713 -7.40 -2.56 15.95
N GLN A 714 -7.66 -1.34 16.42
CA GLN A 714 -7.53 -0.13 15.58
C GLN A 714 -6.10 0.09 15.06
N ARG A 715 -5.08 -0.39 15.77
CA ARG A 715 -3.66 -0.33 15.34
C ARG A 715 -3.28 -1.43 14.36
N ALA A 716 -4.00 -2.54 14.32
CA ALA A 716 -3.62 -3.71 13.53
C ALA A 716 -3.48 -3.42 12.01
N PRO A 717 -4.36 -2.66 11.34
CA PRO A 717 -4.19 -2.27 9.94
C PRO A 717 -2.92 -1.45 9.72
N ILE A 718 -2.63 -0.51 10.62
CA ILE A 718 -1.42 0.32 10.58
C ILE A 718 -0.17 -0.57 10.68
N ASP A 719 -0.16 -1.55 11.59
CA ASP A 719 0.95 -2.49 11.75
C ASP A 719 1.21 -3.32 10.49
N ARG A 720 0.14 -3.78 9.83
CA ARG A 720 0.23 -4.53 8.57
C ARG A 720 0.84 -3.68 7.46
N ILE A 721 0.34 -2.47 7.24
CA ILE A 721 0.88 -1.53 6.23
C ILE A 721 2.35 -1.22 6.50
N ILE A 722 2.72 -0.90 7.75
CA ILE A 722 4.10 -0.63 8.13
C ILE A 722 4.99 -1.85 7.89
N GLY A 723 4.50 -3.06 8.16
CA GLY A 723 5.20 -4.31 7.87
C GLY A 723 5.56 -4.46 6.39
N ILE A 724 4.61 -4.20 5.50
CA ILE A 724 4.83 -4.20 4.04
C ILE A 724 5.90 -3.17 3.67
N ILE A 725 5.78 -1.95 4.19
CA ILE A 725 6.72 -0.86 3.91
C ILE A 725 8.14 -1.23 4.38
N TYR A 726 8.30 -1.81 5.56
CA TYR A 726 9.62 -2.27 6.04
C TYR A 726 10.21 -3.38 5.16
N GLY A 727 9.36 -4.29 4.64
CA GLY A 727 9.79 -5.27 3.65
C GLY A 727 10.38 -4.63 2.39
N LEU A 728 9.72 -3.58 1.87
CA LEU A 728 10.20 -2.83 0.71
C LEU A 728 11.48 -2.02 1.02
N LEU A 729 11.54 -1.39 2.20
CA LEU A 729 12.72 -0.65 2.66
C LEU A 729 13.95 -1.54 2.79
N PHE A 730 13.78 -2.80 3.17
CA PHE A 730 14.88 -3.76 3.18
C PHE A 730 15.59 -3.83 1.83
N PHE A 731 14.86 -3.87 0.72
CA PHE A 731 15.45 -3.85 -0.61
C PHE A 731 16.19 -2.54 -0.92
N ALA A 732 15.63 -1.39 -0.52
CA ALA A 732 16.30 -0.11 -0.69
C ALA A 732 17.63 -0.05 0.08
N VAL A 733 17.67 -0.60 1.29
CA VAL A 733 18.88 -0.73 2.10
C VAL A 733 19.89 -1.69 1.42
N VAL A 734 19.44 -2.80 0.86
CA VAL A 734 20.30 -3.72 0.08
C VAL A 734 20.96 -2.99 -1.10
N ILE A 735 20.21 -2.18 -1.85
CA ILE A 735 20.73 -1.35 -2.94
C ILE A 735 21.83 -0.39 -2.41
N ALA A 736 21.58 0.26 -1.28
CA ALA A 736 22.53 1.19 -0.68
C ALA A 736 23.82 0.48 -0.23
N VAL A 737 23.72 -0.68 0.41
CA VAL A 737 24.86 -1.52 0.82
C VAL A 737 25.72 -1.93 -0.40
N LEU A 738 25.06 -2.33 -1.48
CA LEU A 738 25.76 -2.67 -2.72
C LEU A 738 26.45 -1.46 -3.34
N GLY A 739 25.87 -0.27 -3.22
CA GLY A 739 26.52 0.99 -3.56
C GLY A 739 27.82 1.22 -2.78
N ILE A 740 27.81 0.94 -1.47
CA ILE A 740 29.01 1.00 -0.62
C ILE A 740 30.05 -0.04 -1.07
N VAL A 741 29.64 -1.30 -1.27
CA VAL A 741 30.52 -2.38 -1.76
C VAL A 741 31.20 -1.99 -3.06
N ASN A 742 30.40 -1.50 -4.02
CA ASN A 742 30.92 -1.08 -5.33
C ASN A 742 31.95 0.04 -5.20
N THR A 743 31.65 1.07 -4.42
CA THR A 743 32.55 2.23 -4.25
C THR A 743 33.83 1.85 -3.53
N LEU A 744 33.75 1.01 -2.48
CA LEU A 744 34.92 0.54 -1.76
C LEU A 744 35.79 -0.41 -2.62
N ALA A 745 35.17 -1.33 -3.38
CA ALA A 745 35.89 -2.22 -4.28
C ALA A 745 36.67 -1.44 -5.33
N LEU A 746 36.08 -0.36 -5.84
CA LEU A 746 36.72 0.51 -6.80
C LEU A 746 37.82 1.36 -6.17
N SER A 747 37.62 1.86 -4.95
CA SER A 747 38.62 2.56 -4.15
C SER A 747 39.90 1.70 -3.96
N VAL A 748 39.72 0.42 -3.63
CA VAL A 748 40.83 -0.53 -3.48
C VAL A 748 41.62 -0.70 -4.78
N ILE A 749 40.93 -0.74 -5.94
CA ILE A 749 41.55 -0.88 -7.24
C ILE A 749 42.34 0.37 -7.61
N GLU A 750 41.83 1.57 -7.40
CA GLU A 750 42.49 2.85 -7.67
C GLU A 750 43.73 3.07 -6.81
N ARG A 751 43.70 2.56 -5.58
CA ARG A 751 44.80 2.73 -4.62
C ARG A 751 45.68 1.50 -4.47
N THR A 752 45.70 0.64 -5.51
CA THR A 752 46.51 -0.61 -5.52
C THR A 752 47.97 -0.35 -5.21
N ARG A 753 48.59 0.69 -5.82
CA ARG A 753 49.98 1.06 -5.58
C ARG A 753 50.22 1.60 -4.16
N GLU A 754 49.33 2.47 -3.64
CA GLU A 754 49.43 2.96 -2.25
C GLU A 754 49.29 1.80 -1.24
N ILE A 755 48.33 0.87 -1.49
CA ILE A 755 48.16 -0.33 -0.66
C ILE A 755 49.38 -1.25 -0.74
N GLY A 756 49.99 -1.40 -1.92
CA GLY A 756 51.22 -2.14 -2.13
C GLY A 756 52.40 -1.55 -1.35
N LEU A 757 52.58 -0.22 -1.39
CA LEU A 757 53.55 0.50 -0.62
C LEU A 757 53.34 0.36 0.91
N LEU A 758 52.12 0.54 1.38
CA LEU A 758 51.80 0.31 2.82
C LEU A 758 52.15 -1.11 3.26
N ARG A 759 51.89 -2.10 2.40
CA ARG A 759 52.28 -3.49 2.69
C ARG A 759 53.79 -3.71 2.65
N ALA A 760 54.52 -3.03 1.78
CA ALA A 760 55.98 -3.09 1.67
C ALA A 760 56.67 -2.51 2.89
N ILE A 761 56.11 -1.44 3.50
CA ILE A 761 56.63 -0.84 4.75
C ILE A 761 56.13 -1.55 6.03
N GLY A 762 55.45 -2.72 5.89
CA GLY A 762 55.16 -3.61 7.03
C GLY A 762 53.73 -3.60 7.56
N VAL A 763 52.79 -2.93 6.92
CA VAL A 763 51.35 -3.00 7.31
C VAL A 763 50.82 -4.42 7.06
N SER A 764 50.35 -5.06 8.17
CA SER A 764 49.84 -6.43 8.11
C SER A 764 48.47 -6.52 7.35
N ARG A 765 48.15 -7.72 6.86
CA ARG A 765 46.84 -7.99 6.20
C ARG A 765 45.66 -7.68 7.13
N ARG A 766 45.84 -7.85 8.45
CA ARG A 766 44.78 -7.57 9.45
C ARG A 766 44.56 -6.07 9.61
N GLN A 767 45.65 -5.30 9.71
CA GLN A 767 45.61 -3.84 9.80
C GLN A 767 44.99 -3.20 8.56
N LEU A 768 45.35 -3.69 7.35
CA LEU A 768 44.76 -3.22 6.11
C LEU A 768 43.23 -3.47 6.02
N ARG A 769 42.78 -4.69 6.43
CA ARG A 769 41.35 -4.99 6.55
C ARG A 769 40.65 -4.09 7.54
N GLN A 770 41.26 -3.81 8.66
CA GLN A 770 40.72 -2.91 9.68
C GLN A 770 40.57 -1.48 9.15
N MET A 771 41.59 -0.94 8.47
CA MET A 771 41.55 0.39 7.87
C MET A 771 40.37 0.54 6.88
N ILE A 772 40.18 -0.43 5.96
CA ILE A 772 39.09 -0.38 4.98
C ILE A 772 37.70 -0.52 5.64
N ARG A 773 37.58 -1.33 6.71
CA ARG A 773 36.34 -1.44 7.47
C ARG A 773 35.98 -0.14 8.19
N LEU A 774 36.98 0.51 8.81
CA LEU A 774 36.79 1.81 9.44
C LEU A 774 36.35 2.88 8.43
N GLU A 775 37.00 2.94 7.26
CA GLU A 775 36.57 3.83 6.18
C GLU A 775 35.08 3.60 5.80
N SER A 776 34.65 2.34 5.74
CA SER A 776 33.22 2.00 5.49
C SER A 776 32.30 2.43 6.61
N VAL A 777 32.72 2.28 7.86
CA VAL A 777 31.95 2.72 9.03
C VAL A 777 31.72 4.23 9.00
N VAL A 778 32.76 5.02 8.69
CA VAL A 778 32.60 6.48 8.54
C VAL A 778 31.56 6.84 7.48
N ILE A 779 31.58 6.14 6.34
CA ILE A 779 30.61 6.35 5.25
C ILE A 779 29.19 6.02 5.72
N ALA A 780 29.03 4.87 6.39
CA ALA A 780 27.72 4.40 6.85
C ALA A 780 27.14 5.32 7.94
N VAL A 781 27.96 5.74 8.91
CA VAL A 781 27.51 6.64 9.98
C VAL A 781 27.16 8.03 9.43
N LEU A 782 27.93 8.55 8.47
CA LEU A 782 27.57 9.81 7.80
C LEU A 782 26.22 9.71 7.09
N GLY A 783 26.02 8.64 6.33
CA GLY A 783 24.75 8.39 5.64
C GLY A 783 23.58 8.25 6.62
N ALA A 784 23.80 7.54 7.73
CA ALA A 784 22.80 7.31 8.75
C ALA A 784 22.41 8.62 9.47
N VAL A 785 23.37 9.43 9.89
CA VAL A 785 23.10 10.70 10.59
C VAL A 785 22.36 11.68 9.70
N LEU A 786 22.78 11.81 8.44
CA LEU A 786 22.06 12.65 7.48
C LEU A 786 20.66 12.09 7.16
N GLY A 787 20.53 10.76 7.06
CA GLY A 787 19.25 10.09 6.83
C GLY A 787 18.30 10.26 8.00
N VAL A 788 18.75 10.13 9.23
CA VAL A 788 17.98 10.40 10.46
C VAL A 788 17.50 11.85 10.48
N ALA A 789 18.41 12.79 10.25
CA ALA A 789 18.08 14.23 10.31
C ALA A 789 16.99 14.58 9.27
N LEU A 790 17.14 14.13 8.02
CA LEU A 790 16.15 14.37 6.98
C LEU A 790 14.85 13.60 7.23
N GLY A 791 14.93 12.36 7.71
CA GLY A 791 13.78 11.53 8.02
C GLY A 791 12.92 12.13 9.15
N ILE A 792 13.56 12.71 10.17
CA ILE A 792 12.85 13.44 11.23
C ILE A 792 12.17 14.69 10.64
N VAL A 793 12.88 15.47 9.85
CA VAL A 793 12.30 16.69 9.25
C VAL A 793 11.10 16.33 8.38
N PHE A 794 11.23 15.35 7.47
CA PHE A 794 10.14 14.95 6.58
C PHE A 794 8.98 14.30 7.35
N GLY A 795 9.29 13.42 8.32
CA GLY A 795 8.27 12.76 9.12
C GLY A 795 7.45 13.76 9.93
N VAL A 796 8.12 14.70 10.61
CA VAL A 796 7.43 15.74 11.40
C VAL A 796 6.63 16.68 10.50
N THR A 797 7.20 17.11 9.35
CA THR A 797 6.49 18.00 8.41
C THR A 797 5.23 17.30 7.84
N LEU A 798 5.36 16.04 7.48
CA LEU A 798 4.23 15.24 6.98
C LEU A 798 3.14 15.08 8.04
N MET A 799 3.51 14.86 9.30
CA MET A 799 2.54 14.76 10.40
C MET A 799 1.77 16.08 10.60
N TYR A 800 2.44 17.22 10.49
CA TYR A 800 1.75 18.51 10.54
C TYR A 800 0.76 18.69 9.38
N ALA A 801 1.10 18.22 8.19
CA ALA A 801 0.23 18.31 7.02
C ALA A 801 -0.99 17.36 7.08
N LEU A 802 -0.88 16.28 7.84
CA LEU A 802 -1.96 15.29 8.01
C LEU A 802 -2.73 15.48 9.33
N ARG A 803 -2.50 16.59 10.02
CA ARG A 803 -3.13 16.84 11.32
C ARG A 803 -4.64 16.89 11.22
N ASP A 804 -5.17 17.57 10.21
CA ASP A 804 -6.60 17.72 9.95
C ASP A 804 -7.27 16.41 9.49
N GLN A 805 -6.45 15.37 9.20
CA GLN A 805 -6.90 14.00 8.90
C GLN A 805 -6.83 13.06 10.11
N GLY A 806 -6.82 13.60 11.35
CA GLY A 806 -6.83 12.83 12.59
C GLY A 806 -5.44 12.35 13.07
N LEU A 807 -4.34 12.78 12.45
CA LEU A 807 -2.99 12.44 12.89
C LEU A 807 -2.40 13.52 13.81
N GLU A 808 -2.98 13.69 14.99
CA GLU A 808 -2.64 14.79 15.90
C GLU A 808 -1.33 14.58 16.67
N ARG A 809 -1.01 13.35 17.06
CA ARG A 809 0.09 13.08 17.99
C ARG A 809 1.39 12.71 17.27
N ILE A 810 2.40 13.58 17.40
CA ILE A 810 3.74 13.29 16.87
C ILE A 810 4.49 12.39 17.84
N SER A 811 4.85 11.19 17.39
CA SER A 811 5.63 10.21 18.13
C SER A 811 6.92 9.87 17.39
N ILE A 812 8.07 10.17 18.01
CA ILE A 812 9.37 9.83 17.44
C ILE A 812 9.83 8.49 18.03
N PRO A 813 9.90 7.42 17.24
CA PRO A 813 10.25 6.08 17.74
C PRO A 813 11.77 5.95 17.99
N VAL A 814 12.25 6.49 19.09
CA VAL A 814 13.70 6.55 19.42
C VAL A 814 14.36 5.18 19.36
N VAL A 815 13.70 4.14 19.86
CA VAL A 815 14.24 2.77 19.84
C VAL A 815 14.48 2.30 18.41
N GLN A 816 13.52 2.49 17.51
CA GLN A 816 13.66 2.12 16.10
C GLN A 816 14.75 2.94 15.40
N LEU A 817 14.87 4.24 15.73
CA LEU A 817 15.95 5.10 15.22
C LEU A 817 17.31 4.56 15.61
N VAL A 818 17.50 4.16 16.86
CA VAL A 818 18.75 3.56 17.35
C VAL A 818 19.01 2.22 16.67
N VAL A 819 18.00 1.37 16.53
CA VAL A 819 18.11 0.07 15.84
C VAL A 819 18.58 0.27 14.39
N PHE A 820 17.98 1.18 13.64
CA PHE A 820 18.40 1.47 12.26
C PHE A 820 19.81 2.07 12.19
N LEU A 821 20.20 2.91 13.15
CA LEU A 821 21.56 3.45 13.23
C LEU A 821 22.58 2.31 13.45
N VAL A 822 22.32 1.41 14.41
CA VAL A 822 23.17 0.24 14.68
C VAL A 822 23.20 -0.69 13.46
N LEU A 823 22.04 -0.95 12.85
CA LEU A 823 21.96 -1.76 11.64
C LEU A 823 22.79 -1.17 10.50
N SER A 824 22.76 0.14 10.31
CA SER A 824 23.55 0.85 9.30
C SER A 824 25.05 0.67 9.55
N LEU A 825 25.48 0.70 10.80
CA LEU A 825 26.87 0.45 11.20
C LEU A 825 27.29 -0.99 10.87
N VAL A 826 26.44 -1.96 11.22
CA VAL A 826 26.68 -3.38 10.90
C VAL A 826 26.76 -3.59 9.38
N LEU A 827 25.81 -3.03 8.64
CA LEU A 827 25.78 -3.11 7.18
C LEU A 827 27.00 -2.44 6.54
N GLY A 828 27.47 -1.31 7.09
CA GLY A 828 28.71 -0.67 6.68
C GLY A 828 29.92 -1.60 6.85
N VAL A 829 30.04 -2.29 7.97
CA VAL A 829 31.12 -3.28 8.20
C VAL A 829 30.99 -4.46 7.24
N LEU A 830 29.79 -4.98 7.04
CA LEU A 830 29.54 -6.09 6.11
C LEU A 830 29.88 -5.73 4.66
N ALA A 831 29.49 -4.53 4.22
CA ALA A 831 29.83 -4.00 2.89
C ALA A 831 31.33 -3.95 2.61
N ALA A 832 32.13 -3.71 3.67
CA ALA A 832 33.58 -3.67 3.54
C ALA A 832 34.27 -5.04 3.53
N VAL A 833 33.58 -6.13 3.91
CA VAL A 833 34.22 -7.45 4.05
C VAL A 833 34.85 -7.93 2.75
N PHE A 834 34.13 -7.88 1.64
CA PHE A 834 34.62 -8.33 0.35
C PHE A 834 35.76 -7.43 -0.18
N PRO A 835 35.61 -6.09 -0.26
CA PRO A 835 36.69 -5.20 -0.69
C PRO A 835 37.94 -5.31 0.18
N ALA A 836 37.79 -5.39 1.49
CA ALA A 836 38.91 -5.51 2.43
C ALA A 836 39.66 -6.85 2.29
N ARG A 837 38.94 -7.95 2.06
CA ARG A 837 39.57 -9.26 1.76
C ARG A 837 40.35 -9.24 0.47
N ARG A 838 39.81 -8.61 -0.57
CA ARG A 838 40.47 -8.46 -1.87
C ARG A 838 41.74 -7.61 -1.78
N ALA A 839 41.66 -6.47 -1.08
CA ALA A 839 42.86 -5.61 -0.83
C ALA A 839 43.96 -6.35 -0.08
N ALA A 840 43.60 -7.12 0.96
CA ALA A 840 44.59 -7.86 1.77
C ALA A 840 45.27 -9.01 1.02
N ARG A 841 44.71 -9.47 -0.11
CA ARG A 841 45.27 -10.55 -0.96
C ARG A 841 46.07 -10.04 -2.15
N LEU A 842 46.21 -8.71 -2.33
CA LEU A 842 47.02 -8.13 -3.41
C LEU A 842 48.48 -8.58 -3.28
N ASP A 843 49.09 -8.96 -4.43
CA ASP A 843 50.48 -9.23 -4.54
C ASP A 843 51.26 -7.89 -4.49
N VAL A 844 52.16 -7.77 -3.53
CA VAL A 844 52.89 -6.52 -3.24
C VAL A 844 53.79 -6.11 -4.38
N LEU A 845 54.48 -7.07 -4.99
CA LEU A 845 55.42 -6.79 -6.09
C LEU A 845 54.66 -6.34 -7.35
N ARG A 846 53.59 -7.04 -7.68
CA ARG A 846 52.73 -6.65 -8.81
C ARG A 846 51.96 -5.33 -8.55
N ALA A 847 51.59 -5.06 -7.31
CA ALA A 847 50.92 -3.83 -6.95
C ALA A 847 51.82 -2.58 -7.03
N ILE A 848 53.12 -2.72 -6.74
CA ILE A 848 54.07 -1.62 -6.86
C ILE A 848 54.53 -1.44 -8.33
N ALA A 849 54.60 -2.53 -9.09
CA ALA A 849 54.96 -2.52 -10.51
C ALA A 849 53.78 -2.18 -11.48
N ALA A 850 52.59 -2.02 -10.96
CA ALA A 850 51.43 -1.60 -11.75
C ALA A 850 51.53 -0.10 -12.04
N ASP A 851 51.68 0.26 -13.31
CA ASP A 851 51.64 1.62 -13.85
C ASP A 851 50.22 2.22 -13.85
#